data_69b9ae841ad2d4939717d91e3ed239d8
#
_entry.id   69b9ae841ad2d4939717d91e3ed239d8
#
_cell.length_a   1.000
_cell.length_b   1.000
_cell.length_c   1.000
_cell.angle_alpha   90.00
_cell.angle_beta   90.00
_cell.angle_gamma   90.00
#
_symmetry.space_group_name_H-M   'P 1'
#
loop_
_entity.id
_entity.type
_entity.pdbx_description
1 polymer ?
#
loop_
_entity_poly.entity_id
_entity_poly.type
_entity_poly.pdbx_seq_one_letter_code
_entity_poly.pdbx_strand_id
1 'polypeptide(L)'
;MFWKHTASFILKNRLIVFICVLALSAFMGFEASKVKITFNGGKVLPVTDSAYIRYNQFKQTFGQDASSMVLGIKSDKIFDKDVFNDWFLIGKQLKQINGVKAVVSAANVYNLEKDTLQHRFVVKPLVTGVLPSVQAVDSVKQQLLNLPFYKGVVLSNDGKSTLMAITFDDKIINTPKRVPVINKMLQLGQAFEQKHGIKVHYSGLPLIRTVVGDLVAHEFSMFLGLSILITAIILLIFFRSFFPVIFPVLIVVLGVLWSLGILYMMHYEMTILTGIIPPLVVVIGIPNTIFILNKYYHEFDISGNKMEALAIALEKAGITTFIANITTAIGFGVLCFTNSELLTQFGLVASLGILSTFALSLILVPIVFSYLPAPKKQTGIKDSKWMKALLVKLDTLVHQKRKAIYITTLVLVVISAVGIYHININGYVVDDLPQHNNTLEDLKFFESNFNGVLPLEVSIDTKRKNGVVNQAVIRKVEKLEKLISSYPQFSRSISLIQVLKFATQAFYGGNPEYYRLPDGLEQNFILNYAANSGKNTSGALNTYLDKDHRITRVTFEMVDAGSKKMNVVLAELQPRIDSIFNPKKFHVELTGSSIIFIKGTNYLLKNLYESLAWAIFLIAGVMWILFRGVKMIAISLVPNLVPLIITAGIMGFFGIPLKPSTILIFSIAMGISSDQTIYFITRYRHELRYTRKGISRIVSDTIRETGVSMIFIATVLFFGFGIFAVSKFGGTVALGILLSITLLVAMISNLTLLPAFLLSLDGGVDRKKIKGPDIEE
;
A
#
# COMPACT_ATOMS: atom_id res chain seq x y z
N MET A 1 26.19 33.21 -9.93
CA MET A 1 26.13 33.38 -11.41
C MET A 1 25.04 32.58 -12.11
N PHE A 2 24.90 31.25 -11.87
CA PHE A 2 23.90 30.42 -12.54
C PHE A 2 22.44 30.92 -12.33
N TRP A 3 22.03 31.15 -11.11
CA TRP A 3 20.66 31.59 -10.78
C TRP A 3 20.34 32.98 -11.33
N LYS A 4 21.32 33.89 -11.36
CA LYS A 4 21.16 35.21 -11.93
C LYS A 4 20.92 35.15 -13.45
N HIS A 5 21.65 34.27 -14.16
CA HIS A 5 21.42 34.04 -15.60
C HIS A 5 20.04 33.38 -15.82
N THR A 6 19.66 32.38 -14.99
CA THR A 6 18.34 31.73 -15.07
C THR A 6 17.21 32.74 -14.85
N ALA A 7 17.31 33.58 -13.83
CA ALA A 7 16.32 34.64 -13.56
C ALA A 7 16.18 35.61 -14.74
N SER A 8 17.33 36.09 -15.27
CA SER A 8 17.36 36.97 -16.42
C SER A 8 16.74 36.32 -17.67
N PHE A 9 17.10 35.06 -17.94
CA PHE A 9 16.55 34.31 -19.07
C PHE A 9 15.02 34.13 -18.98
N ILE A 10 14.51 33.72 -17.83
CA ILE A 10 13.08 33.50 -17.60
C ILE A 10 12.30 34.83 -17.76
N LEU A 11 12.77 35.91 -17.16
CA LEU A 11 12.09 37.20 -17.20
C LEU A 11 12.19 37.89 -18.57
N LYS A 12 13.31 37.73 -19.28
CA LYS A 12 13.50 38.27 -20.63
C LYS A 12 12.63 37.54 -21.67
N ASN A 13 12.56 36.20 -21.57
CA ASN A 13 11.83 35.35 -22.53
C ASN A 13 10.50 34.83 -21.97
N ARG A 14 9.87 35.58 -21.05
CA ARG A 14 8.71 35.14 -20.24
C ARG A 14 7.55 34.58 -21.05
N LEU A 15 7.22 35.14 -22.23
CA LEU A 15 6.11 34.69 -23.08
C LEU A 15 6.43 33.31 -23.71
N ILE A 16 7.64 33.17 -24.28
CA ILE A 16 8.06 31.91 -24.92
C ILE A 16 8.11 30.80 -23.89
N VAL A 17 8.74 31.04 -22.73
CA VAL A 17 8.85 30.06 -21.65
C VAL A 17 7.47 29.68 -21.11
N PHE A 18 6.55 30.65 -20.98
CA PHE A 18 5.17 30.38 -20.56
C PHE A 18 4.43 29.46 -21.54
N ILE A 19 4.52 29.75 -22.85
CA ILE A 19 3.91 28.93 -23.91
C ILE A 19 4.51 27.51 -23.90
N CYS A 20 5.84 27.38 -23.78
CA CYS A 20 6.49 26.06 -23.70
C CYS A 20 6.02 25.26 -22.49
N VAL A 21 5.90 25.88 -21.31
CA VAL A 21 5.42 25.20 -20.10
C VAL A 21 3.97 24.79 -20.25
N LEU A 22 3.11 25.65 -20.85
CA LEU A 22 1.71 25.31 -21.12
C LEU A 22 1.57 24.15 -22.11
N ALA A 23 2.35 24.14 -23.19
CA ALA A 23 2.35 23.07 -24.16
C ALA A 23 2.78 21.74 -23.54
N LEU A 24 3.86 21.76 -22.73
CA LEU A 24 4.35 20.58 -22.01
C LEU A 24 3.33 20.13 -20.97
N SER A 25 2.67 21.06 -20.27
CA SER A 25 1.61 20.72 -19.31
C SER A 25 0.37 20.12 -19.96
N ALA A 26 -0.01 20.59 -21.17
CA ALA A 26 -1.07 19.98 -21.96
C ALA A 26 -0.70 18.56 -22.39
N PHE A 27 0.53 18.33 -22.82
CA PHE A 27 1.04 16.98 -23.13
C PHE A 27 1.00 16.07 -21.91
N MET A 28 1.52 16.52 -20.76
CA MET A 28 1.48 15.76 -19.51
C MET A 28 0.04 15.49 -19.03
N GLY A 29 -0.87 16.44 -19.21
CA GLY A 29 -2.30 16.27 -18.93
C GLY A 29 -2.96 15.21 -19.82
N PHE A 30 -2.59 15.17 -21.10
CA PHE A 30 -3.04 14.12 -22.02
C PHE A 30 -2.54 12.73 -21.61
N GLU A 31 -1.26 12.61 -21.22
CA GLU A 31 -0.71 11.34 -20.69
C GLU A 31 -1.35 10.96 -19.34
N ALA A 32 -1.58 11.92 -18.45
CA ALA A 32 -2.26 11.73 -17.18
C ALA A 32 -3.68 11.14 -17.32
N SER A 33 -4.41 11.53 -18.37
CA SER A 33 -5.78 11.02 -18.64
C SER A 33 -5.83 9.52 -18.97
N LYS A 34 -4.71 8.92 -19.31
CA LYS A 34 -4.59 7.48 -19.65
C LYS A 34 -4.26 6.61 -18.44
N VAL A 35 -4.02 7.19 -17.27
CA VAL A 35 -3.65 6.45 -16.05
C VAL A 35 -4.77 5.50 -15.66
N LYS A 36 -4.40 4.23 -15.43
CA LYS A 36 -5.32 3.18 -15.00
C LYS A 36 -5.18 2.93 -13.52
N ILE A 37 -6.30 2.78 -12.84
CA ILE A 37 -6.35 2.41 -11.42
C ILE A 37 -6.44 0.89 -11.33
N THR A 38 -5.53 0.28 -10.60
CA THR A 38 -5.50 -1.17 -10.42
C THR A 38 -5.14 -1.53 -8.98
N PHE A 39 -5.61 -2.70 -8.56
CA PHE A 39 -5.19 -3.31 -7.30
C PHE A 39 -4.36 -4.57 -7.60
N ASN A 40 -3.06 -4.43 -7.55
CA ASN A 40 -2.10 -5.54 -7.66
C ASN A 40 -1.39 -5.74 -6.32
N GLY A 41 -2.06 -6.41 -5.36
CA GLY A 41 -1.50 -6.70 -4.02
C GLY A 41 -0.29 -7.65 -3.99
N GLY A 42 0.12 -8.21 -5.14
CA GLY A 42 1.13 -9.28 -5.21
C GLY A 42 2.57 -8.85 -5.49
N LYS A 43 2.86 -7.55 -5.70
CA LYS A 43 4.19 -7.10 -6.13
C LYS A 43 5.05 -6.51 -4.99
N VAL A 44 4.89 -7.04 -3.79
CA VAL A 44 5.66 -6.61 -2.61
C VAL A 44 7.06 -7.24 -2.61
N LEU A 45 7.17 -8.49 -3.06
CA LEU A 45 8.46 -9.18 -3.23
C LEU A 45 9.15 -8.77 -4.53
N PRO A 46 10.49 -8.72 -4.55
CA PRO A 46 11.25 -8.55 -5.78
C PRO A 46 10.94 -9.63 -6.80
N VAL A 47 10.93 -9.26 -8.08
CA VAL A 47 10.78 -10.24 -9.18
C VAL A 47 11.94 -11.25 -9.24
N THR A 48 13.08 -10.92 -8.62
CA THR A 48 14.26 -11.76 -8.49
C THR A 48 14.21 -12.69 -7.27
N ASP A 49 13.24 -12.51 -6.37
CA ASP A 49 13.10 -13.38 -5.19
C ASP A 49 12.72 -14.81 -5.60
N SER A 50 13.38 -15.77 -5.01
CA SER A 50 13.19 -17.20 -5.34
C SER A 50 11.75 -17.68 -5.10
N ALA A 51 11.06 -17.16 -4.07
CA ALA A 51 9.67 -17.52 -3.81
C ALA A 51 8.73 -16.89 -4.86
N TYR A 52 9.01 -15.66 -5.32
CA TYR A 52 8.24 -15.03 -6.39
C TYR A 52 8.41 -15.76 -7.74
N ILE A 53 9.65 -16.13 -8.08
CA ILE A 53 9.94 -16.90 -9.31
C ILE A 53 9.19 -18.23 -9.28
N ARG A 54 9.27 -18.99 -8.18
CA ARG A 54 8.59 -20.27 -8.03
C ARG A 54 7.06 -20.13 -8.04
N TYR A 55 6.52 -19.11 -7.40
CA TYR A 55 5.10 -18.82 -7.47
C TYR A 55 4.63 -18.54 -8.92
N ASN A 56 5.43 -17.82 -9.71
CA ASN A 56 5.13 -17.62 -11.12
C ASN A 56 5.18 -18.92 -11.94
N GLN A 57 6.14 -19.81 -11.65
CA GLN A 57 6.19 -21.14 -12.26
C GLN A 57 4.96 -21.98 -11.89
N PHE A 58 4.54 -21.92 -10.62
CA PHE A 58 3.31 -22.55 -10.16
C PHE A 58 2.09 -22.03 -10.93
N LYS A 59 1.96 -20.70 -11.09
CA LYS A 59 0.86 -20.11 -11.88
C LYS A 59 0.87 -20.52 -13.36
N GLN A 60 2.03 -20.67 -13.95
CA GLN A 60 2.15 -21.13 -15.34
C GLN A 60 1.70 -22.60 -15.49
N THR A 61 1.90 -23.42 -14.46
CA THR A 61 1.55 -24.85 -14.47
C THR A 61 0.08 -25.07 -14.16
N PHE A 62 -0.46 -24.43 -13.13
CA PHE A 62 -1.79 -24.72 -12.58
C PHE A 62 -2.81 -23.59 -12.75
N GLY A 63 -2.44 -22.48 -13.36
CA GLY A 63 -3.26 -21.28 -13.42
C GLY A 63 -3.13 -20.40 -12.18
N GLN A 64 -3.88 -19.31 -12.16
CA GLN A 64 -3.85 -18.37 -11.05
C GLN A 64 -4.62 -18.93 -9.86
N ASP A 65 -3.98 -18.93 -8.67
CA ASP A 65 -4.66 -19.14 -7.40
C ASP A 65 -5.59 -17.97 -7.07
N ALA A 66 -6.50 -18.18 -6.12
CA ALA A 66 -7.45 -17.13 -5.69
C ALA A 66 -8.25 -16.49 -6.85
N SER A 67 -8.60 -17.29 -7.86
CA SER A 67 -9.46 -16.89 -8.98
C SER A 67 -10.95 -17.06 -8.67
N SER A 68 -11.29 -17.39 -7.44
CA SER A 68 -12.66 -17.62 -7.00
C SER A 68 -13.17 -16.51 -6.07
N MET A 69 -14.44 -16.18 -6.23
CA MET A 69 -15.24 -15.41 -5.28
C MET A 69 -16.19 -16.37 -4.59
N VAL A 70 -16.48 -16.14 -3.33
CA VAL A 70 -17.39 -16.97 -2.55
C VAL A 70 -18.56 -16.14 -2.00
N LEU A 71 -19.76 -16.70 -2.08
CA LEU A 71 -20.95 -16.23 -1.39
C LEU A 71 -21.29 -17.25 -0.30
N GLY A 72 -21.61 -16.79 0.90
CA GLY A 72 -21.92 -17.66 2.03
C GLY A 72 -23.19 -17.22 2.76
N ILE A 73 -23.96 -18.19 3.23
CA ILE A 73 -25.12 -17.96 4.09
C ILE A 73 -25.06 -18.88 5.30
N LYS A 74 -25.62 -18.42 6.43
CA LYS A 74 -25.80 -19.19 7.64
C LYS A 74 -27.27 -19.14 8.07
N SER A 75 -27.92 -20.29 8.11
CA SER A 75 -29.30 -20.40 8.53
C SER A 75 -29.65 -21.85 8.81
N ASP A 76 -30.53 -22.10 9.74
CA ASP A 76 -31.14 -23.42 9.91
C ASP A 76 -32.12 -23.75 8.76
N LYS A 77 -32.48 -22.77 7.93
CA LYS A 77 -33.44 -22.87 6.81
C LYS A 77 -32.78 -23.14 5.46
N ILE A 78 -31.46 -23.48 5.39
CA ILE A 78 -30.76 -23.71 4.14
C ILE A 78 -31.47 -24.76 3.26
N PHE A 79 -32.03 -25.78 3.88
CA PHE A 79 -32.77 -26.86 3.22
C PHE A 79 -34.29 -26.65 3.20
N ASP A 80 -34.79 -25.44 3.52
CA ASP A 80 -36.17 -25.09 3.22
C ASP A 80 -36.34 -25.00 1.68
N LYS A 81 -37.48 -25.49 1.20
CA LYS A 81 -37.74 -25.62 -0.26
C LYS A 81 -37.48 -24.34 -1.02
N ASP A 82 -37.98 -23.21 -0.57
CA ASP A 82 -37.88 -21.93 -1.29
C ASP A 82 -36.45 -21.36 -1.21
N VAL A 83 -35.82 -21.44 -0.04
CA VAL A 83 -34.43 -20.99 0.15
C VAL A 83 -33.46 -21.80 -0.71
N PHE A 84 -33.61 -23.14 -0.70
CA PHE A 84 -32.74 -24.02 -1.45
C PHE A 84 -32.89 -23.84 -2.97
N ASN A 85 -34.12 -23.75 -3.45
CA ASN A 85 -34.41 -23.52 -4.87
C ASN A 85 -33.90 -22.15 -5.36
N ASP A 86 -34.07 -21.09 -4.59
CA ASP A 86 -33.55 -19.78 -4.95
C ASP A 86 -32.00 -19.78 -4.96
N TRP A 87 -31.37 -20.47 -4.00
CA TRP A 87 -29.91 -20.64 -3.99
C TRP A 87 -29.41 -21.42 -5.23
N PHE A 88 -30.16 -22.46 -5.63
CA PHE A 88 -29.90 -23.16 -6.90
C PHE A 88 -30.02 -22.26 -8.12
N LEU A 89 -31.08 -21.45 -8.20
CA LEU A 89 -31.33 -20.54 -9.31
C LEU A 89 -30.25 -19.46 -9.43
N ILE A 90 -29.78 -18.90 -8.31
CA ILE A 90 -28.65 -17.98 -8.30
C ILE A 90 -27.42 -18.64 -8.92
N GLY A 91 -27.06 -19.83 -8.48
CA GLY A 91 -25.92 -20.56 -9.03
C GLY A 91 -26.04 -20.80 -10.55
N LYS A 92 -27.25 -21.14 -11.02
CA LYS A 92 -27.54 -21.32 -12.45
C LYS A 92 -27.41 -20.01 -13.24
N GLN A 93 -27.94 -18.90 -12.71
CA GLN A 93 -27.83 -17.58 -13.33
C GLN A 93 -26.36 -17.11 -13.40
N LEU A 94 -25.61 -17.30 -12.30
CA LEU A 94 -24.20 -16.92 -12.25
C LEU A 94 -23.34 -17.69 -13.25
N LYS A 95 -23.62 -18.99 -13.45
CA LYS A 95 -22.91 -19.82 -14.43
C LYS A 95 -23.11 -19.36 -15.88
N GLN A 96 -24.20 -18.66 -16.17
CA GLN A 96 -24.51 -18.11 -17.51
C GLN A 96 -23.79 -16.80 -17.81
N ILE A 97 -23.17 -16.16 -16.79
CA ILE A 97 -22.49 -14.87 -16.96
C ILE A 97 -21.16 -15.11 -17.71
N ASN A 98 -20.95 -14.35 -18.77
CA ASN A 98 -19.68 -14.42 -19.51
C ASN A 98 -18.50 -14.05 -18.58
N GLY A 99 -17.52 -14.96 -18.49
CA GLY A 99 -16.38 -14.81 -17.58
C GLY A 99 -16.46 -15.66 -16.31
N VAL A 100 -17.55 -16.39 -16.10
CA VAL A 100 -17.67 -17.40 -15.05
C VAL A 100 -17.37 -18.77 -15.64
N LYS A 101 -16.34 -19.44 -15.11
CA LYS A 101 -15.88 -20.76 -15.53
C LYS A 101 -16.69 -21.88 -14.87
N ALA A 102 -16.88 -21.75 -13.55
CA ALA A 102 -17.58 -22.75 -12.74
C ALA A 102 -18.31 -22.11 -11.57
N VAL A 103 -19.40 -22.73 -11.17
CA VAL A 103 -20.14 -22.43 -9.92
C VAL A 103 -20.37 -23.73 -9.18
N VAL A 104 -19.99 -23.80 -7.92
CA VAL A 104 -20.16 -24.94 -7.04
C VAL A 104 -20.77 -24.48 -5.73
N SER A 105 -21.90 -25.05 -5.34
CA SER A 105 -22.58 -24.80 -4.04
C SER A 105 -23.32 -26.05 -3.60
N ALA A 106 -23.83 -26.08 -2.37
CA ALA A 106 -24.65 -27.20 -1.88
C ALA A 106 -25.82 -27.55 -2.82
N ALA A 107 -26.36 -26.57 -3.55
CA ALA A 107 -27.43 -26.77 -4.51
C ALA A 107 -26.94 -27.05 -5.95
N ASN A 108 -25.65 -26.82 -6.25
CA ASN A 108 -25.06 -26.97 -7.60
C ASN A 108 -23.85 -27.90 -7.59
N VAL A 109 -23.89 -28.95 -6.78
CA VAL A 109 -22.84 -30.01 -6.73
C VAL A 109 -23.09 -31.10 -7.74
N TYR A 110 -22.02 -31.86 -8.01
CA TYR A 110 -22.04 -32.99 -8.90
C TYR A 110 -21.79 -34.31 -8.13
N ASN A 111 -22.49 -35.36 -8.50
CA ASN A 111 -22.18 -36.70 -8.06
C ASN A 111 -21.39 -37.43 -9.15
N LEU A 112 -20.60 -38.41 -8.74
CA LEU A 112 -19.84 -39.28 -9.62
C LEU A 112 -20.48 -40.65 -9.55
N GLU A 113 -20.96 -41.17 -10.71
CA GLU A 113 -21.59 -42.47 -10.79
C GLU A 113 -20.75 -43.39 -11.67
N LYS A 114 -20.73 -44.66 -11.29
CA LYS A 114 -20.05 -45.73 -12.04
C LYS A 114 -20.95 -46.22 -13.19
N ASP A 115 -20.49 -46.10 -14.44
CA ASP A 115 -21.09 -46.74 -15.61
C ASP A 115 -20.35 -48.07 -15.85
N THR A 116 -21.01 -49.19 -15.49
CA THR A 116 -20.44 -50.54 -15.61
C THR A 116 -20.38 -51.01 -17.07
N LEU A 117 -21.26 -50.50 -17.94
CA LEU A 117 -21.31 -50.90 -19.35
C LEU A 117 -20.18 -50.29 -20.15
N GLN A 118 -19.85 -49.04 -19.89
CA GLN A 118 -18.81 -48.30 -20.62
C GLN A 118 -17.48 -48.19 -19.83
N HIS A 119 -17.39 -48.86 -18.68
CA HIS A 119 -16.21 -48.84 -17.80
C HIS A 119 -15.68 -47.42 -17.53
N ARG A 120 -16.56 -46.46 -17.26
CA ARG A 120 -16.24 -45.07 -17.03
C ARG A 120 -16.99 -44.46 -15.84
N PHE A 121 -16.53 -43.32 -15.34
CA PHE A 121 -17.32 -42.51 -14.44
C PHE A 121 -18.14 -41.48 -15.22
N VAL A 122 -19.38 -41.26 -14.77
CA VAL A 122 -20.28 -40.23 -15.29
C VAL A 122 -20.50 -39.18 -14.24
N VAL A 123 -20.20 -37.90 -14.56
CA VAL A 123 -20.44 -36.77 -13.69
C VAL A 123 -21.87 -36.30 -13.90
N LYS A 124 -22.71 -36.41 -12.88
CA LYS A 124 -24.11 -35.97 -12.92
C LYS A 124 -24.36 -34.87 -11.90
N PRO A 125 -25.09 -33.82 -12.25
CA PRO A 125 -25.52 -32.83 -11.25
C PRO A 125 -26.47 -33.50 -10.24
N LEU A 126 -26.29 -33.20 -8.96
CA LEU A 126 -27.18 -33.73 -7.90
C LEU A 126 -28.59 -33.14 -8.00
N VAL A 127 -28.67 -31.88 -8.45
CA VAL A 127 -29.92 -31.16 -8.70
C VAL A 127 -29.96 -30.70 -10.14
N THR A 128 -30.99 -31.11 -10.89
CA THR A 128 -31.15 -30.80 -12.32
C THR A 128 -32.08 -29.61 -12.58
N GLY A 129 -32.96 -29.29 -11.61
CA GLY A 129 -33.96 -28.23 -11.71
C GLY A 129 -34.53 -27.84 -10.37
N VAL A 130 -35.52 -26.96 -10.38
CA VAL A 130 -36.27 -26.57 -9.19
C VAL A 130 -36.95 -27.78 -8.59
N LEU A 131 -36.76 -28.01 -7.30
CA LEU A 131 -37.32 -29.16 -6.58
C LEU A 131 -38.79 -28.91 -6.23
N PRO A 132 -39.69 -29.85 -6.55
CA PRO A 132 -41.13 -29.63 -6.46
C PRO A 132 -41.67 -29.70 -5.01
N SER A 133 -41.03 -30.44 -4.12
CA SER A 133 -41.53 -30.70 -2.78
C SER A 133 -40.42 -30.64 -1.71
N VAL A 134 -40.83 -30.55 -0.45
CA VAL A 134 -39.92 -30.60 0.72
C VAL A 134 -39.22 -31.96 0.78
N GLN A 135 -39.92 -33.05 0.49
CA GLN A 135 -39.35 -34.39 0.45
C GLN A 135 -38.24 -34.53 -0.58
N ALA A 136 -38.35 -33.84 -1.76
CA ALA A 136 -37.32 -33.80 -2.73
C ALA A 136 -36.06 -33.09 -2.25
N VAL A 137 -36.23 -31.99 -1.49
CA VAL A 137 -35.11 -31.27 -0.86
C VAL A 137 -34.46 -32.12 0.23
N ASP A 138 -35.23 -32.80 1.05
CA ASP A 138 -34.71 -33.70 2.10
C ASP A 138 -33.93 -34.88 1.50
N SER A 139 -34.41 -35.43 0.39
CA SER A 139 -33.64 -36.46 -0.38
C SER A 139 -32.28 -35.94 -0.85
N VAL A 140 -32.26 -34.75 -1.44
CA VAL A 140 -30.99 -34.10 -1.87
C VAL A 140 -30.09 -33.81 -0.66
N LYS A 141 -30.65 -33.36 0.47
CA LYS A 141 -29.89 -33.14 1.70
C LYS A 141 -29.21 -34.43 2.17
N GLN A 142 -29.95 -35.55 2.22
CA GLN A 142 -29.38 -36.84 2.61
C GLN A 142 -28.28 -37.29 1.63
N GLN A 143 -28.51 -37.14 0.33
CA GLN A 143 -27.49 -37.45 -0.66
C GLN A 143 -26.25 -36.62 -0.49
N LEU A 144 -26.38 -35.30 -0.27
CA LEU A 144 -25.26 -34.37 -0.03
C LEU A 144 -24.47 -34.73 1.24
N LEU A 145 -25.17 -35.10 2.33
CA LEU A 145 -24.53 -35.52 3.58
C LEU A 145 -23.76 -36.85 3.43
N ASN A 146 -24.18 -37.71 2.48
CA ASN A 146 -23.49 -38.93 2.11
C ASN A 146 -22.30 -38.72 1.17
N LEU A 147 -21.99 -37.47 0.79
CA LEU A 147 -20.83 -37.10 0.00
C LEU A 147 -19.78 -36.35 0.84
N PRO A 148 -18.90 -37.05 1.57
CA PRO A 148 -17.87 -36.44 2.41
C PRO A 148 -16.94 -35.48 1.65
N PHE A 149 -16.85 -35.62 0.32
CA PHE A 149 -16.07 -34.73 -0.56
C PHE A 149 -16.44 -33.26 -0.39
N TYR A 150 -17.73 -32.94 -0.20
CA TYR A 150 -18.27 -31.58 -0.10
C TYR A 150 -18.36 -31.04 1.31
N LYS A 151 -18.24 -31.90 2.34
CA LYS A 151 -18.31 -31.52 3.75
C LYS A 151 -17.06 -30.71 4.15
N GLY A 152 -17.25 -29.54 4.75
CA GLY A 152 -16.19 -28.57 5.07
C GLY A 152 -15.69 -27.75 3.87
N VAL A 153 -16.24 -27.97 2.67
CA VAL A 153 -15.90 -27.22 1.44
C VAL A 153 -17.08 -26.35 0.99
N VAL A 154 -18.24 -26.90 0.71
CA VAL A 154 -19.43 -26.14 0.33
C VAL A 154 -20.52 -26.16 1.41
N LEU A 155 -20.45 -27.08 2.33
CA LEU A 155 -21.32 -27.18 3.51
C LEU A 155 -20.43 -27.25 4.74
N SER A 156 -20.69 -26.40 5.74
CA SER A 156 -19.96 -26.39 7.02
C SER A 156 -20.09 -27.74 7.75
N ASN A 157 -19.20 -28.00 8.70
CA ASN A 157 -19.19 -29.25 9.44
C ASN A 157 -20.46 -29.46 10.28
N ASP A 158 -21.11 -28.38 10.74
CA ASP A 158 -22.37 -28.36 11.49
C ASP A 158 -23.62 -28.39 10.60
N GLY A 159 -23.44 -28.25 9.26
CA GLY A 159 -24.52 -28.24 8.28
C GLY A 159 -25.39 -26.97 8.27
N LYS A 160 -25.01 -25.93 9.06
CA LYS A 160 -25.78 -24.68 9.22
C LYS A 160 -25.28 -23.54 8.35
N SER A 161 -24.16 -23.72 7.66
CA SER A 161 -23.60 -22.74 6.73
C SER A 161 -23.32 -23.41 5.39
N THR A 162 -23.63 -22.71 4.29
CA THR A 162 -23.25 -23.13 2.95
C THR A 162 -22.57 -22.00 2.22
N LEU A 163 -21.63 -22.37 1.34
CA LEU A 163 -20.99 -21.42 0.42
C LEU A 163 -21.25 -21.80 -1.04
N MET A 164 -21.21 -20.80 -1.87
CA MET A 164 -21.20 -20.90 -3.32
C MET A 164 -19.87 -20.34 -3.82
N ALA A 165 -19.01 -21.20 -4.37
CA ALA A 165 -17.74 -20.83 -4.96
C ALA A 165 -17.93 -20.58 -6.47
N ILE A 166 -17.51 -19.41 -6.91
CA ILE A 166 -17.62 -18.93 -8.29
C ILE A 166 -16.22 -18.70 -8.83
N THR A 167 -15.79 -19.53 -9.77
CA THR A 167 -14.46 -19.44 -10.40
C THR A 167 -14.54 -18.59 -11.67
N PHE A 168 -13.68 -17.58 -11.76
CA PHE A 168 -13.59 -16.72 -12.93
C PHE A 168 -12.66 -17.27 -14.00
N ASP A 169 -12.86 -16.81 -15.24
CA ASP A 169 -11.88 -16.98 -16.32
C ASP A 169 -10.66 -16.09 -16.06
N ASP A 170 -9.46 -16.66 -16.20
CA ASP A 170 -8.18 -15.96 -16.00
C ASP A 170 -8.02 -14.73 -16.91
N LYS A 171 -8.70 -14.72 -18.08
CA LYS A 171 -8.71 -13.58 -19.00
C LYS A 171 -9.49 -12.36 -18.50
N ILE A 172 -10.40 -12.55 -17.56
CA ILE A 172 -11.30 -11.51 -17.06
C ILE A 172 -10.89 -11.03 -15.69
N ILE A 173 -10.42 -11.92 -14.83
CA ILE A 173 -10.16 -11.66 -13.40
C ILE A 173 -9.22 -10.49 -13.15
N ASN A 174 -8.21 -10.30 -13.99
CA ASN A 174 -7.20 -9.25 -13.87
C ASN A 174 -7.53 -7.99 -14.70
N THR A 175 -8.73 -7.92 -15.29
CA THR A 175 -9.15 -6.80 -16.12
C THR A 175 -10.36 -6.07 -15.52
N PRO A 176 -10.65 -4.83 -15.92
CA PRO A 176 -11.86 -4.13 -15.51
C PRO A 176 -13.17 -4.87 -15.87
N LYS A 177 -13.12 -5.82 -16.81
CA LYS A 177 -14.28 -6.62 -17.22
C LYS A 177 -14.85 -7.51 -16.08
N ARG A 178 -14.08 -7.72 -14.98
CA ARG A 178 -14.60 -8.39 -13.77
C ARG A 178 -15.66 -7.59 -13.03
N VAL A 179 -15.61 -6.25 -13.09
CA VAL A 179 -16.49 -5.36 -12.30
C VAL A 179 -17.97 -5.61 -12.55
N PRO A 180 -18.47 -5.61 -13.82
CA PRO A 180 -19.89 -5.90 -14.09
C PRO A 180 -20.30 -7.30 -13.60
N VAL A 181 -19.41 -8.29 -13.68
CA VAL A 181 -19.69 -9.66 -13.21
C VAL A 181 -19.88 -9.67 -11.69
N ILE A 182 -18.95 -9.03 -10.95
CA ILE A 182 -19.02 -8.94 -9.49
C ILE A 182 -20.27 -8.16 -9.05
N ASN A 183 -20.57 -7.03 -9.69
CA ASN A 183 -21.77 -6.23 -9.39
C ASN A 183 -23.06 -7.05 -9.61
N LYS A 184 -23.10 -7.89 -10.63
CA LYS A 184 -24.26 -8.78 -10.86
C LYS A 184 -24.39 -9.83 -9.77
N MET A 185 -23.25 -10.39 -9.30
CA MET A 185 -23.23 -11.31 -8.15
C MET A 185 -23.75 -10.66 -6.88
N LEU A 186 -23.29 -9.44 -6.58
CA LEU A 186 -23.76 -8.67 -5.42
C LEU A 186 -25.26 -8.38 -5.50
N GLN A 187 -25.78 -7.99 -6.68
CA GLN A 187 -27.21 -7.76 -6.90
C GLN A 187 -28.04 -9.02 -6.64
N LEU A 188 -27.61 -10.17 -7.15
CA LEU A 188 -28.33 -11.42 -6.94
C LEU A 188 -28.32 -11.86 -5.47
N GLY A 189 -27.22 -11.70 -4.76
CA GLY A 189 -27.15 -11.98 -3.33
C GLY A 189 -28.00 -11.02 -2.50
N GLN A 190 -28.00 -9.72 -2.81
CA GLN A 190 -28.86 -8.74 -2.14
C GLN A 190 -30.36 -9.04 -2.37
N ALA A 191 -30.75 -9.43 -3.58
CA ALA A 191 -32.12 -9.82 -3.87
C ALA A 191 -32.54 -11.07 -3.05
N PHE A 192 -31.63 -12.03 -2.88
CA PHE A 192 -31.84 -13.20 -2.03
C PHE A 192 -32.01 -12.81 -0.56
N GLU A 193 -31.14 -11.94 -0.05
CA GLU A 193 -31.17 -11.44 1.33
C GLU A 193 -32.50 -10.72 1.61
N GLN A 194 -32.96 -9.85 0.71
CA GLN A 194 -34.24 -9.14 0.82
C GLN A 194 -35.44 -10.11 0.81
N LYS A 195 -35.37 -11.17 0.00
CA LYS A 195 -36.47 -12.14 -0.13
C LYS A 195 -36.64 -13.07 1.09
N HIS A 196 -35.48 -13.53 1.63
CA HIS A 196 -35.48 -14.58 2.66
C HIS A 196 -35.10 -14.07 4.06
N GLY A 197 -34.63 -12.82 4.21
CA GLY A 197 -34.14 -12.27 5.46
C GLY A 197 -32.86 -12.95 5.97
N ILE A 198 -32.12 -13.62 5.07
CA ILE A 198 -30.88 -14.35 5.40
C ILE A 198 -29.72 -13.53 4.87
N LYS A 199 -28.82 -13.06 5.75
CA LYS A 199 -27.63 -12.29 5.36
C LYS A 199 -26.73 -13.11 4.44
N VAL A 200 -26.32 -12.51 3.33
CA VAL A 200 -25.37 -13.09 2.38
C VAL A 200 -23.99 -12.47 2.63
N HIS A 201 -23.01 -13.30 2.87
CA HIS A 201 -21.61 -12.93 3.06
C HIS A 201 -20.81 -13.13 1.78
N TYR A 202 -19.88 -12.23 1.51
CA TYR A 202 -19.09 -12.22 0.28
C TYR A 202 -17.60 -12.18 0.59
N SER A 203 -16.79 -12.98 -0.10
CA SER A 203 -15.34 -12.92 0.00
C SER A 203 -14.65 -13.41 -1.27
N GLY A 204 -13.32 -13.31 -1.27
CA GLY A 204 -12.45 -13.71 -2.39
C GLY A 204 -11.69 -12.53 -2.98
N LEU A 205 -10.48 -12.81 -3.47
CA LEU A 205 -9.60 -11.76 -4.01
C LEU A 205 -10.22 -10.95 -5.17
N PRO A 206 -11.04 -11.50 -6.08
CA PRO A 206 -11.70 -10.71 -7.13
C PRO A 206 -12.61 -9.60 -6.58
N LEU A 207 -13.36 -9.90 -5.53
CA LEU A 207 -14.20 -8.92 -4.84
C LEU A 207 -13.34 -7.86 -4.16
N ILE A 208 -12.35 -8.27 -3.37
CA ILE A 208 -11.44 -7.37 -2.65
C ILE A 208 -10.78 -6.41 -3.64
N ARG A 209 -10.26 -6.91 -4.76
CA ARG A 209 -9.65 -6.08 -5.81
C ARG A 209 -10.60 -5.06 -6.40
N THR A 210 -11.86 -5.39 -6.54
CA THR A 210 -12.87 -4.48 -7.10
C THR A 210 -13.24 -3.41 -6.08
N VAL A 211 -13.58 -3.81 -4.86
CA VAL A 211 -13.93 -2.88 -3.77
C VAL A 211 -12.79 -1.91 -3.47
N VAL A 212 -11.56 -2.41 -3.39
CA VAL A 212 -10.38 -1.57 -3.15
C VAL A 212 -10.12 -0.63 -4.33
N GLY A 213 -10.28 -1.11 -5.57
CA GLY A 213 -10.10 -0.26 -6.76
C GLY A 213 -11.08 0.92 -6.79
N ASP A 214 -12.36 0.67 -6.49
CA ASP A 214 -13.40 1.70 -6.43
C ASP A 214 -13.14 2.68 -5.27
N LEU A 215 -12.71 2.18 -4.12
CA LEU A 215 -12.33 3.02 -2.96
C LEU A 215 -11.15 3.93 -3.29
N VAL A 216 -10.10 3.40 -3.92
CA VAL A 216 -8.92 4.19 -4.32
C VAL A 216 -9.33 5.30 -5.28
N ALA A 217 -10.21 5.03 -6.26
CA ALA A 217 -10.69 6.03 -7.20
C ALA A 217 -11.48 7.15 -6.51
N HIS A 218 -12.33 6.78 -5.56
CA HIS A 218 -13.13 7.74 -4.80
C HIS A 218 -12.25 8.58 -3.85
N GLU A 219 -11.36 7.93 -3.08
CA GLU A 219 -10.46 8.62 -2.16
C GLU A 219 -9.47 9.52 -2.88
N PHE A 220 -8.96 9.11 -4.05
CA PHE A 220 -8.11 9.95 -4.89
C PHE A 220 -8.76 11.30 -5.19
N SER A 221 -10.00 11.29 -5.69
CA SER A 221 -10.74 12.50 -6.02
C SER A 221 -11.05 13.34 -4.79
N MET A 222 -11.44 12.69 -3.69
CA MET A 222 -11.73 13.35 -2.42
C MET A 222 -10.47 14.03 -1.84
N PHE A 223 -9.35 13.32 -1.76
CA PHE A 223 -8.11 13.87 -1.21
C PHE A 223 -7.54 14.99 -2.06
N LEU A 224 -7.60 14.87 -3.37
CA LEU A 224 -7.17 15.95 -4.27
C LEU A 224 -7.99 17.22 -4.04
N GLY A 225 -9.32 17.08 -3.99
CA GLY A 225 -10.22 18.20 -3.72
C GLY A 225 -10.00 18.82 -2.34
N LEU A 226 -9.90 17.99 -1.29
CA LEU A 226 -9.64 18.47 0.08
C LEU A 226 -8.26 19.11 0.22
N SER A 227 -7.23 18.58 -0.42
CA SER A 227 -5.87 19.15 -0.40
C SER A 227 -5.86 20.54 -1.01
N ILE A 228 -6.50 20.72 -2.15
CA ILE A 228 -6.62 22.03 -2.81
C ILE A 228 -7.43 22.99 -1.93
N LEU A 229 -8.56 22.56 -1.38
CA LEU A 229 -9.44 23.39 -0.56
C LEU A 229 -8.74 23.86 0.74
N ILE A 230 -8.20 22.92 1.52
CA ILE A 230 -7.52 23.23 2.79
C ILE A 230 -6.34 24.16 2.54
N THR A 231 -5.58 23.87 1.49
CA THR A 231 -4.45 24.72 1.12
C THR A 231 -4.90 26.13 0.72
N ALA A 232 -5.93 26.26 -0.11
CA ALA A 232 -6.47 27.55 -0.50
C ALA A 232 -6.95 28.35 0.72
N ILE A 233 -7.61 27.69 1.70
CA ILE A 233 -8.05 28.30 2.96
C ILE A 233 -6.83 28.79 3.78
N ILE A 234 -5.80 27.97 3.95
CA ILE A 234 -4.61 28.34 4.70
C ILE A 234 -3.92 29.54 4.04
N LEU A 235 -3.74 29.50 2.72
CA LEU A 235 -3.17 30.62 1.95
C LEU A 235 -3.97 31.90 2.13
N LEU A 236 -5.32 31.79 2.08
CA LEU A 236 -6.22 32.94 2.23
C LEU A 236 -6.09 33.59 3.64
N ILE A 237 -5.99 32.74 4.68
CA ILE A 237 -5.81 33.22 6.08
C ILE A 237 -4.50 33.99 6.22
N PHE A 238 -3.41 33.50 5.61
CA PHE A 238 -2.09 34.09 5.76
C PHE A 238 -1.88 35.32 4.85
N PHE A 239 -2.21 35.23 3.57
CA PHE A 239 -1.96 36.32 2.60
C PHE A 239 -3.08 37.35 2.55
N ARG A 240 -4.31 36.98 2.93
CA ARG A 240 -5.49 37.85 2.87
C ARG A 240 -5.69 38.55 1.51
N SER A 241 -5.25 37.91 0.43
CA SER A 241 -5.28 38.41 -0.94
C SER A 241 -5.54 37.27 -1.89
N PHE A 242 -6.30 37.52 -2.97
CA PHE A 242 -6.78 36.51 -3.88
C PHE A 242 -5.67 35.97 -4.81
N PHE A 243 -4.84 36.84 -5.36
CA PHE A 243 -3.80 36.44 -6.29
C PHE A 243 -2.72 35.50 -5.69
N PRO A 244 -2.19 35.75 -4.49
CA PRO A 244 -1.27 34.82 -3.83
C PRO A 244 -1.89 33.49 -3.43
N VAL A 245 -3.20 33.31 -3.58
CA VAL A 245 -3.91 32.03 -3.34
C VAL A 245 -4.09 31.25 -4.64
N ILE A 246 -4.70 31.88 -5.64
CA ILE A 246 -5.07 31.20 -6.89
C ILE A 246 -3.86 30.69 -7.67
N PHE A 247 -2.83 31.53 -7.85
CA PHE A 247 -1.71 31.14 -8.72
C PHE A 247 -0.84 30.03 -8.12
N PRO A 248 -0.49 30.01 -6.82
CA PRO A 248 0.14 28.86 -6.23
C PRO A 248 -0.66 27.57 -6.38
N VAL A 249 -1.97 27.62 -6.17
CA VAL A 249 -2.86 26.46 -6.34
C VAL A 249 -2.84 25.97 -7.79
N LEU A 250 -2.92 26.86 -8.78
CA LEU A 250 -2.82 26.48 -10.20
C LEU A 250 -1.50 25.83 -10.54
N ILE A 251 -0.36 26.36 -10.04
CA ILE A 251 0.96 25.80 -10.28
C ILE A 251 1.05 24.38 -9.71
N VAL A 252 0.50 24.17 -8.53
CA VAL A 252 0.54 22.85 -7.89
C VAL A 252 -0.40 21.86 -8.60
N VAL A 253 -1.55 22.30 -9.09
CA VAL A 253 -2.43 21.46 -9.95
C VAL A 253 -1.69 21.03 -11.22
N LEU A 254 -0.91 21.92 -11.85
CA LEU A 254 -0.04 21.53 -12.96
C LEU A 254 1.02 20.50 -12.52
N GLY A 255 1.60 20.65 -11.32
CA GLY A 255 2.52 19.67 -10.75
C GLY A 255 1.88 18.30 -10.55
N VAL A 256 0.61 18.25 -10.14
CA VAL A 256 -0.18 17.00 -10.07
C VAL A 256 -0.35 16.38 -11.46
N LEU A 257 -0.71 17.16 -12.46
CA LEU A 257 -0.83 16.66 -13.84
C LEU A 257 0.50 16.10 -14.35
N TRP A 258 1.62 16.77 -14.03
CA TRP A 258 2.94 16.26 -14.40
C TRP A 258 3.30 14.97 -13.67
N SER A 259 2.98 14.85 -12.38
CA SER A 259 3.24 13.61 -11.62
C SER A 259 2.45 12.42 -12.17
N LEU A 260 1.17 12.63 -12.54
CA LEU A 260 0.34 11.61 -13.17
C LEU A 260 0.82 11.27 -14.59
N GLY A 261 1.24 12.29 -15.37
CA GLY A 261 1.84 12.07 -16.69
C GLY A 261 3.12 11.23 -16.59
N ILE A 262 3.99 11.53 -15.63
CA ILE A 262 5.20 10.74 -15.36
C ILE A 262 4.84 9.30 -14.97
N LEU A 263 3.83 9.10 -14.12
CA LEU A 263 3.35 7.77 -13.74
C LEU A 263 3.00 6.93 -14.97
N TYR A 264 2.22 7.50 -15.90
CA TYR A 264 1.82 6.81 -17.12
C TYR A 264 2.99 6.57 -18.08
N MET A 265 3.87 7.56 -18.27
CA MET A 265 5.06 7.44 -19.15
C MET A 265 6.03 6.36 -18.67
N MET A 266 6.10 6.12 -17.36
CA MET A 266 6.87 5.02 -16.76
C MET A 266 6.15 3.68 -16.85
N HIS A 267 4.98 3.61 -17.49
CA HIS A 267 4.12 2.42 -17.58
C HIS A 267 3.70 1.87 -16.21
N TYR A 268 3.55 2.75 -15.23
CA TYR A 268 3.06 2.40 -13.90
C TYR A 268 1.56 2.60 -13.79
N GLU A 269 0.94 1.77 -12.95
CA GLU A 269 -0.48 1.84 -12.67
C GLU A 269 -0.72 2.55 -11.33
N MET A 270 -1.90 3.16 -11.19
CA MET A 270 -2.29 3.78 -9.93
C MET A 270 -2.75 2.70 -8.96
N THR A 271 -2.01 2.55 -7.86
CA THR A 271 -2.28 1.65 -6.73
C THR A 271 -2.71 2.45 -5.51
N ILE A 272 -3.00 1.78 -4.38
CA ILE A 272 -3.27 2.45 -3.09
C ILE A 272 -2.12 3.41 -2.72
N LEU A 273 -0.86 2.99 -2.89
CA LEU A 273 0.29 3.82 -2.53
C LEU A 273 0.51 4.95 -3.54
N THR A 274 0.52 4.67 -4.83
CA THR A 274 0.76 5.70 -5.84
C THR A 274 -0.40 6.68 -5.97
N GLY A 275 -1.62 6.29 -5.56
CA GLY A 275 -2.79 7.17 -5.48
C GLY A 275 -2.66 8.29 -4.44
N ILE A 276 -1.75 8.14 -3.46
CA ILE A 276 -1.46 9.19 -2.47
C ILE A 276 -0.52 10.28 -3.05
N ILE A 277 0.21 10.00 -4.14
CA ILE A 277 1.21 10.94 -4.72
C ILE A 277 0.60 12.29 -5.11
N PRO A 278 -0.53 12.38 -5.85
CA PRO A 278 -1.10 13.65 -6.25
C PRO A 278 -1.45 14.60 -5.10
N PRO A 279 -2.22 14.21 -4.07
CA PRO A 279 -2.45 15.07 -2.91
C PRO A 279 -1.15 15.40 -2.15
N LEU A 280 -0.16 14.48 -2.15
CA LEU A 280 1.14 14.68 -1.54
C LEU A 280 1.93 15.78 -2.27
N VAL A 281 1.92 15.78 -3.61
CA VAL A 281 2.52 16.82 -4.46
C VAL A 281 1.86 18.17 -4.23
N VAL A 282 0.53 18.21 -4.01
CA VAL A 282 -0.17 19.44 -3.61
C VAL A 282 0.42 20.01 -2.33
N VAL A 283 0.50 19.20 -1.28
CA VAL A 283 0.91 19.62 0.05
C VAL A 283 2.38 20.07 0.09
N ILE A 284 3.28 19.35 -0.60
CA ILE A 284 4.72 19.65 -0.63
C ILE A 284 5.07 20.78 -1.62
N GLY A 285 4.31 20.93 -2.70
CA GLY A 285 4.60 21.94 -3.73
C GLY A 285 4.30 23.37 -3.32
N ILE A 286 3.34 23.56 -2.41
CA ILE A 286 2.92 24.89 -1.96
C ILE A 286 3.99 25.66 -1.21
N PRO A 287 4.72 25.10 -0.24
CA PRO A 287 5.82 25.77 0.42
C PRO A 287 6.82 26.40 -0.54
N ASN A 288 7.12 25.77 -1.68
CA ASN A 288 8.04 26.29 -2.68
C ASN A 288 7.56 27.61 -3.29
N THR A 289 6.31 27.62 -3.71
CA THR A 289 5.68 28.81 -4.30
C THR A 289 5.60 29.97 -3.31
N ILE A 290 5.26 29.65 -2.06
CA ILE A 290 5.13 30.64 -1.00
C ILE A 290 6.49 31.24 -0.62
N PHE A 291 7.53 30.44 -0.55
CA PHE A 291 8.87 30.92 -0.23
C PHE A 291 9.36 31.93 -1.26
N ILE A 292 9.15 31.65 -2.56
CA ILE A 292 9.49 32.57 -3.65
C ILE A 292 8.65 33.85 -3.56
N LEU A 293 7.33 33.72 -3.32
CA LEU A 293 6.44 34.87 -3.19
C LEU A 293 6.78 35.75 -1.97
N ASN A 294 7.08 35.14 -0.84
CA ASN A 294 7.42 35.88 0.38
C ASN A 294 8.72 36.68 0.18
N LYS A 295 9.70 36.05 -0.50
CA LYS A 295 10.95 36.73 -0.86
C LYS A 295 10.69 37.87 -1.85
N TYR A 296 9.84 37.64 -2.86
CA TYR A 296 9.44 38.69 -3.80
C TYR A 296 8.79 39.89 -3.11
N TYR A 297 7.87 39.70 -2.19
CA TYR A 297 7.23 40.79 -1.46
C TYR A 297 8.22 41.54 -0.59
N HIS A 298 9.12 40.85 0.09
CA HIS A 298 10.15 41.45 0.90
C HIS A 298 11.10 42.33 0.07
N GLU A 299 11.60 41.82 -1.05
CA GLU A 299 12.49 42.57 -1.95
C GLU A 299 11.75 43.74 -2.64
N PHE A 300 10.48 43.61 -2.92
CA PHE A 300 9.65 44.70 -3.47
C PHE A 300 9.44 45.81 -2.47
N ASP A 301 9.24 45.49 -1.18
CA ASP A 301 9.11 46.52 -0.14
C ASP A 301 10.40 47.34 0.01
N ILE A 302 11.57 46.76 -0.31
CA ILE A 302 12.87 47.44 -0.24
C ILE A 302 13.16 48.25 -1.52
N SER A 303 13.02 47.62 -2.72
CA SER A 303 13.46 48.18 -4.00
C SER A 303 12.39 49.07 -4.67
N GLY A 304 11.11 48.81 -4.40
CA GLY A 304 9.98 49.45 -5.09
C GLY A 304 9.88 49.06 -6.58
N ASN A 305 10.81 48.28 -7.13
CA ASN A 305 10.85 47.88 -8.51
C ASN A 305 10.44 46.40 -8.68
N LYS A 306 9.31 46.18 -9.35
CA LYS A 306 8.71 44.84 -9.53
C LYS A 306 9.64 43.84 -10.21
N MET A 307 10.26 44.24 -11.31
CA MET A 307 11.11 43.33 -12.12
C MET A 307 12.41 43.00 -11.40
N GLU A 308 13.00 43.97 -10.75
CA GLU A 308 14.19 43.80 -9.94
C GLU A 308 13.92 42.89 -8.73
N ALA A 309 12.83 43.14 -8.01
CA ALA A 309 12.40 42.32 -6.88
C ALA A 309 12.17 40.85 -7.28
N LEU A 310 11.54 40.59 -8.46
CA LEU A 310 11.37 39.24 -8.97
C LEU A 310 12.70 38.57 -9.33
N ALA A 311 13.63 39.29 -9.93
CA ALA A 311 14.94 38.76 -10.27
C ALA A 311 15.76 38.38 -9.03
N ILE A 312 15.78 39.29 -8.02
CA ILE A 312 16.48 39.06 -6.75
C ILE A 312 15.81 37.92 -5.96
N ALA A 313 14.47 37.85 -5.96
CA ALA A 313 13.76 36.77 -5.29
C ALA A 313 14.10 35.41 -5.89
N LEU A 314 14.17 35.29 -7.24
CA LEU A 314 14.62 34.08 -7.92
C LEU A 314 16.06 33.72 -7.60
N GLU A 315 16.96 34.68 -7.61
CA GLU A 315 18.37 34.48 -7.34
C GLU A 315 18.58 33.95 -5.92
N LYS A 316 18.03 34.63 -4.91
CA LYS A 316 18.20 34.29 -3.50
C LYS A 316 17.37 33.08 -3.05
N ALA A 317 16.11 32.97 -3.50
CA ALA A 317 15.26 31.84 -3.15
C ALA A 317 15.61 30.56 -3.93
N GLY A 318 16.06 30.70 -5.18
CA GLY A 318 16.28 29.57 -6.08
C GLY A 318 17.25 28.51 -5.54
N ILE A 319 18.40 28.94 -5.01
CA ILE A 319 19.38 27.99 -4.43
C ILE A 319 18.81 27.25 -3.22
N THR A 320 18.28 28.00 -2.28
CA THR A 320 17.81 27.43 -1.00
C THR A 320 16.65 26.46 -1.21
N THR A 321 15.68 26.85 -2.07
CA THR A 321 14.55 25.96 -2.42
C THR A 321 14.99 24.78 -3.28
N PHE A 322 15.95 24.94 -4.17
CA PHE A 322 16.51 23.83 -4.95
C PHE A 322 17.11 22.75 -4.06
N ILE A 323 17.93 23.15 -3.09
CA ILE A 323 18.55 22.22 -2.15
C ILE A 323 17.50 21.53 -1.28
N ALA A 324 16.53 22.30 -0.76
CA ALA A 324 15.43 21.73 0.00
C ALA A 324 14.65 20.69 -0.82
N ASN A 325 14.29 21.01 -2.06
CA ASN A 325 13.58 20.03 -2.91
C ASN A 325 14.43 18.82 -3.29
N ILE A 326 15.75 18.95 -3.41
CA ILE A 326 16.64 17.79 -3.58
C ILE A 326 16.61 16.91 -2.32
N THR A 327 16.68 17.47 -1.11
CA THR A 327 16.61 16.66 0.12
C THR A 327 15.28 15.98 0.28
N THR A 328 14.19 16.67 -0.03
CA THR A 328 12.85 16.07 -0.05
C THR A 328 12.76 14.98 -1.13
N ALA A 329 13.24 15.24 -2.35
CA ALA A 329 13.27 14.23 -3.42
C ALA A 329 14.14 13.02 -3.06
N ILE A 330 15.26 13.20 -2.35
CA ILE A 330 16.06 12.11 -1.79
C ILE A 330 15.27 11.30 -0.78
N GLY A 331 14.51 11.95 0.12
CA GLY A 331 13.66 11.28 1.09
C GLY A 331 12.66 10.31 0.46
N PHE A 332 12.11 10.66 -0.71
CA PHE A 332 11.26 9.75 -1.50
C PHE A 332 12.09 8.81 -2.37
N GLY A 333 13.12 9.31 -3.03
CA GLY A 333 13.96 8.58 -3.98
C GLY A 333 14.74 7.43 -3.36
N VAL A 334 15.02 7.48 -2.07
CA VAL A 334 15.63 6.39 -1.32
C VAL A 334 14.82 5.10 -1.42
N LEU A 335 13.51 5.19 -1.59
CA LEU A 335 12.65 4.03 -1.78
C LEU A 335 12.94 3.27 -3.09
N CYS A 336 13.62 3.92 -4.07
CA CYS A 336 14.10 3.25 -5.29
C CYS A 336 15.23 2.25 -5.01
N PHE A 337 15.93 2.37 -3.88
CA PHE A 337 16.96 1.40 -3.47
C PHE A 337 16.36 0.19 -2.77
N THR A 338 15.07 0.24 -2.43
CA THR A 338 14.35 -0.94 -1.97
C THR A 338 14.03 -1.81 -3.19
N ASN A 339 14.36 -3.06 -3.21
CA ASN A 339 14.02 -3.93 -4.33
C ASN A 339 12.50 -4.24 -4.43
N SER A 340 11.63 -3.49 -3.74
CA SER A 340 10.17 -3.61 -3.83
C SER A 340 9.63 -2.75 -4.97
N GLU A 341 8.99 -3.38 -5.95
CA GLU A 341 8.42 -2.69 -7.12
C GLU A 341 7.43 -1.58 -6.72
N LEU A 342 6.58 -1.82 -5.71
CA LEU A 342 5.62 -0.84 -5.20
C LEU A 342 6.30 0.41 -4.61
N LEU A 343 7.33 0.21 -3.77
CA LEU A 343 8.05 1.31 -3.13
C LEU A 343 8.91 2.06 -4.14
N THR A 344 9.53 1.35 -5.09
CA THR A 344 10.31 1.95 -6.17
C THR A 344 9.44 2.83 -7.06
N GLN A 345 8.27 2.35 -7.49
CA GLN A 345 7.32 3.13 -8.29
C GLN A 345 6.88 4.38 -7.55
N PHE A 346 6.49 4.24 -6.28
CA PHE A 346 6.08 5.36 -5.43
C PHE A 346 7.21 6.38 -5.26
N GLY A 347 8.41 5.94 -4.87
CA GLY A 347 9.57 6.80 -4.63
C GLY A 347 10.01 7.57 -5.87
N LEU A 348 10.08 6.91 -7.02
CA LEU A 348 10.49 7.52 -8.29
C LEU A 348 9.50 8.58 -8.74
N VAL A 349 8.21 8.24 -8.80
CA VAL A 349 7.18 9.17 -9.28
C VAL A 349 7.00 10.35 -8.33
N ALA A 350 7.03 10.11 -7.00
CA ALA A 350 6.95 11.18 -6.02
C ALA A 350 8.17 12.13 -6.10
N SER A 351 9.39 11.59 -6.20
CA SER A 351 10.61 12.40 -6.32
C SER A 351 10.58 13.27 -7.59
N LEU A 352 10.26 12.68 -8.74
CA LEU A 352 10.17 13.41 -10.00
C LEU A 352 9.00 14.42 -9.98
N GLY A 353 7.87 14.07 -9.36
CA GLY A 353 6.72 14.96 -9.19
C GLY A 353 7.06 16.19 -8.33
N ILE A 354 7.81 16.01 -7.23
CA ILE A 354 8.27 17.11 -6.38
C ILE A 354 9.25 18.02 -7.14
N LEU A 355 10.24 17.45 -7.82
CA LEU A 355 11.20 18.22 -8.62
C LEU A 355 10.52 18.97 -9.77
N SER A 356 9.54 18.35 -10.41
CA SER A 356 8.73 18.98 -11.46
C SER A 356 7.91 20.15 -10.92
N THR A 357 7.27 19.98 -9.77
CA THR A 357 6.48 21.04 -9.11
C THR A 357 7.37 22.19 -8.66
N PHE A 358 8.58 21.90 -8.17
CA PHE A 358 9.59 22.93 -7.89
C PHE A 358 9.96 23.70 -9.15
N ALA A 359 10.28 23.00 -10.25
CA ALA A 359 10.63 23.64 -11.52
C ALA A 359 9.49 24.52 -12.05
N LEU A 360 8.24 24.03 -11.99
CA LEU A 360 7.04 24.80 -12.34
C LEU A 360 6.90 26.04 -11.46
N SER A 361 7.11 25.93 -10.15
CA SER A 361 7.04 27.06 -9.21
C SER A 361 8.11 28.10 -9.52
N LEU A 362 9.33 27.67 -9.78
CA LEU A 362 10.47 28.53 -10.09
C LEU A 362 10.25 29.31 -11.40
N ILE A 363 9.64 28.69 -12.41
CA ILE A 363 9.41 29.29 -13.73
C ILE A 363 8.13 30.13 -13.74
N LEU A 364 7.00 29.55 -13.25
CA LEU A 364 5.69 30.20 -13.43
C LEU A 364 5.46 31.33 -12.43
N VAL A 365 5.95 31.26 -11.19
CA VAL A 365 5.76 32.34 -10.22
C VAL A 365 6.26 33.69 -10.77
N PRO A 366 7.54 33.84 -11.17
CA PRO A 366 8.03 35.11 -11.67
C PRO A 366 7.34 35.55 -12.97
N ILE A 367 7.04 34.62 -13.87
CA ILE A 367 6.35 34.93 -15.13
C ILE A 367 4.96 35.52 -14.82
N VAL A 368 4.14 34.83 -14.04
CA VAL A 368 2.77 35.23 -13.73
C VAL A 368 2.77 36.56 -12.97
N PHE A 369 3.59 36.67 -11.92
CA PHE A 369 3.65 37.90 -11.13
C PHE A 369 4.28 39.07 -11.89
N SER A 370 5.03 38.81 -12.97
CA SER A 370 5.50 39.89 -13.86
C SER A 370 4.37 40.56 -14.65
N TYR A 371 3.27 39.87 -14.94
CA TYR A 371 2.10 40.42 -15.64
C TYR A 371 1.07 41.04 -14.69
N LEU A 372 1.03 40.59 -13.44
CA LEU A 372 0.11 41.09 -12.44
C LEU A 372 0.46 42.52 -11.98
N PRO A 373 -0.50 43.32 -11.45
CA PRO A 373 -0.20 44.63 -10.88
C PRO A 373 0.79 44.52 -9.72
N ALA A 374 1.56 45.58 -9.51
CA ALA A 374 2.51 45.62 -8.40
C ALA A 374 1.78 45.44 -7.05
N PRO A 375 2.35 44.69 -6.10
CA PRO A 375 1.71 44.50 -4.81
C PRO A 375 1.57 45.81 -4.06
N LYS A 376 0.50 45.94 -3.29
CA LYS A 376 0.37 47.09 -2.36
C LYS A 376 1.40 46.90 -1.25
N LYS A 377 2.04 48.00 -0.78
CA LYS A 377 2.92 47.95 0.40
C LYS A 377 2.22 47.20 1.54
N GLN A 378 2.89 46.22 2.14
CA GLN A 378 2.41 45.30 3.20
C GLN A 378 1.56 44.10 2.74
N THR A 379 1.71 43.56 1.53
CA THR A 379 0.98 42.37 1.08
C THR A 379 1.65 41.03 1.47
N GLY A 380 2.83 41.01 2.10
CA GLY A 380 3.49 39.82 2.59
C GLY A 380 2.76 39.13 3.76
N ILE A 381 3.28 38.01 4.24
CA ILE A 381 2.76 37.31 5.43
C ILE A 381 2.77 38.35 6.57
N LYS A 382 1.58 38.88 6.91
CA LYS A 382 1.48 39.85 8.03
C LYS A 382 1.86 39.14 9.31
N ASP A 383 2.89 39.62 9.94
CA ASP A 383 3.30 39.20 11.29
C ASP A 383 2.11 39.32 12.26
N SER A 384 1.44 38.20 12.50
CA SER A 384 0.42 38.13 13.53
C SER A 384 1.07 38.45 14.90
N LYS A 385 0.44 39.32 15.70
CA LYS A 385 0.91 39.60 17.06
C LYS A 385 1.16 38.31 17.87
N TRP A 386 0.30 37.33 17.69
CA TRP A 386 0.43 36.00 18.28
C TRP A 386 1.70 35.28 17.83
N MET A 387 2.04 35.29 16.54
CA MET A 387 3.21 34.61 15.98
C MET A 387 4.50 35.27 16.46
N LYS A 388 4.53 36.62 16.50
CA LYS A 388 5.67 37.35 17.12
C LYS A 388 5.84 37.01 18.59
N ALA A 389 4.76 36.95 19.35
CA ALA A 389 4.80 36.58 20.77
C ALA A 389 5.30 35.15 20.98
N LEU A 390 4.87 34.19 20.13
CA LEU A 390 5.34 32.81 20.16
C LEU A 390 6.85 32.72 19.87
N LEU A 391 7.33 33.39 18.82
CA LEU A 391 8.75 33.40 18.46
C LEU A 391 9.61 34.05 19.54
N VAL A 392 9.16 35.14 20.17
CA VAL A 392 9.86 35.76 21.30
C VAL A 392 9.93 34.79 22.49
N LYS A 393 8.85 34.05 22.76
CA LYS A 393 8.83 33.05 23.83
C LYS A 393 9.79 31.89 23.54
N LEU A 394 9.85 31.43 22.31
CA LEU A 394 10.79 30.38 21.86
C LEU A 394 12.24 30.88 21.94
N ASP A 395 12.52 32.10 21.50
CA ASP A 395 13.83 32.76 21.60
C ASP A 395 14.31 32.82 23.04
N THR A 396 13.44 33.27 23.95
CA THR A 396 13.72 33.32 25.39
C THR A 396 14.00 31.94 25.99
N LEU A 397 13.20 30.94 25.60
CA LEU A 397 13.36 29.54 26.03
C LEU A 397 14.73 28.98 25.61
N VAL A 398 15.12 29.23 24.35
CA VAL A 398 16.39 28.76 23.77
C VAL A 398 17.59 29.42 24.47
N HIS A 399 17.50 30.67 24.82
CA HIS A 399 18.61 31.40 25.49
C HIS A 399 18.73 31.10 26.97
N GLN A 400 17.60 31.03 27.69
CA GLN A 400 17.60 30.96 29.16
C GLN A 400 17.50 29.51 29.68
N LYS A 401 16.82 28.59 28.95
CA LYS A 401 16.48 27.26 29.46
C LYS A 401 17.02 26.10 28.58
N ARG A 402 18.20 26.27 27.98
CA ARG A 402 18.83 25.24 27.12
C ARG A 402 18.91 23.85 27.76
N LYS A 403 19.30 23.77 29.05
CA LYS A 403 19.37 22.50 29.80
C LYS A 403 18.00 21.81 29.87
N ALA A 404 16.93 22.59 30.05
CA ALA A 404 15.57 22.03 30.04
C ALA A 404 15.19 21.46 28.68
N ILE A 405 15.56 22.15 27.57
CA ILE A 405 15.32 21.61 26.20
C ILE A 405 16.00 20.26 26.03
N TYR A 406 17.29 20.12 26.41
CA TYR A 406 18.03 18.87 26.28
C TYR A 406 17.42 17.76 27.15
N ILE A 407 17.09 18.05 28.41
CA ILE A 407 16.49 17.07 29.33
C ILE A 407 15.13 16.64 28.81
N THR A 408 14.25 17.55 28.39
CA THR A 408 12.93 17.22 27.84
C THR A 408 13.05 16.38 26.59
N THR A 409 13.95 16.74 25.67
CA THR A 409 14.20 15.95 24.45
C THR A 409 14.71 14.55 24.80
N LEU A 410 15.66 14.43 25.72
CA LEU A 410 16.20 13.14 26.16
C LEU A 410 15.11 12.27 26.80
N VAL A 411 14.29 12.84 27.68
CA VAL A 411 13.18 12.12 28.32
C VAL A 411 12.18 11.62 27.26
N LEU A 412 11.81 12.47 26.28
CA LEU A 412 10.93 12.08 25.20
C LEU A 412 11.53 10.95 24.35
N VAL A 413 12.83 11.01 24.05
CA VAL A 413 13.54 9.95 23.31
C VAL A 413 13.56 8.64 24.11
N VAL A 414 13.83 8.68 25.42
CA VAL A 414 13.82 7.49 26.27
C VAL A 414 12.41 6.88 26.36
N ILE A 415 11.39 7.70 26.58
CA ILE A 415 9.99 7.23 26.56
C ILE A 415 9.67 6.59 25.20
N SER A 416 10.08 7.23 24.11
CA SER A 416 9.85 6.71 22.76
C SER A 416 10.59 5.40 22.51
N ALA A 417 11.78 5.22 23.04
CA ALA A 417 12.52 3.95 22.95
C ALA A 417 11.75 2.78 23.59
N VAL A 418 11.08 3.03 24.73
CA VAL A 418 10.17 2.04 25.33
C VAL A 418 9.00 1.74 24.40
N GLY A 419 8.40 2.77 23.78
CA GLY A 419 7.33 2.58 22.78
C GLY A 419 7.79 1.75 21.58
N ILE A 420 8.99 2.01 21.05
CA ILE A 420 9.55 1.26 19.91
C ILE A 420 9.62 -0.25 20.20
N TYR A 421 9.96 -0.64 21.44
CA TYR A 421 9.97 -2.05 21.84
C TYR A 421 8.60 -2.73 21.70
N HIS A 422 7.52 -1.97 21.82
CA HIS A 422 6.13 -2.46 21.70
C HIS A 422 5.58 -2.38 20.27
N ILE A 423 6.36 -1.98 19.27
CA ILE A 423 5.87 -1.92 17.88
C ILE A 423 5.43 -3.30 17.42
N ASN A 424 4.18 -3.39 16.99
CA ASN A 424 3.64 -4.61 16.45
C ASN A 424 4.04 -4.78 14.97
N ILE A 425 4.80 -5.85 14.71
CA ILE A 425 5.27 -6.23 13.38
C ILE A 425 4.40 -7.40 12.91
N ASN A 426 3.13 -7.14 12.65
CA ASN A 426 2.21 -8.17 12.20
C ASN A 426 1.40 -7.63 11.02
N GLY A 427 1.63 -8.15 9.82
CA GLY A 427 0.85 -7.82 8.64
C GLY A 427 -0.28 -8.83 8.46
N TYR A 428 -1.51 -8.34 8.32
CA TYR A 428 -2.66 -9.14 7.89
C TYR A 428 -2.90 -8.91 6.40
N VAL A 429 -3.32 -9.94 5.68
CA VAL A 429 -3.57 -9.86 4.22
C VAL A 429 -4.69 -8.87 3.92
N VAL A 430 -5.64 -8.76 4.84
CA VAL A 430 -6.87 -7.97 4.69
C VAL A 430 -6.88 -6.71 5.60
N ASP A 431 -5.75 -6.38 6.21
CA ASP A 431 -5.58 -5.34 7.24
C ASP A 431 -5.80 -3.91 6.72
N ASP A 432 -5.60 -3.68 5.43
CA ASP A 432 -5.82 -2.37 4.81
C ASP A 432 -7.28 -2.17 4.35
N LEU A 433 -8.17 -3.15 4.55
CA LEU A 433 -9.59 -2.96 4.29
C LEU A 433 -10.25 -2.08 5.36
N PRO A 434 -11.28 -1.32 5.01
CA PRO A 434 -12.02 -0.48 5.94
C PRO A 434 -12.56 -1.30 7.13
N GLN A 435 -12.17 -0.94 8.35
CA GLN A 435 -12.57 -1.67 9.58
C GLN A 435 -14.07 -1.64 9.85
N HIS A 436 -14.80 -0.70 9.25
CA HIS A 436 -16.24 -0.53 9.41
C HIS A 436 -17.04 -0.97 8.17
N ASN A 437 -16.48 -1.82 7.32
CA ASN A 437 -17.17 -2.33 6.15
C ASN A 437 -17.60 -3.79 6.38
N ASN A 438 -18.72 -4.19 5.79
CA ASN A 438 -19.25 -5.56 5.82
C ASN A 438 -18.19 -6.61 5.39
N THR A 439 -17.17 -6.20 4.64
CA THR A 439 -16.08 -7.07 4.15
C THR A 439 -15.30 -7.76 5.29
N LEU A 440 -15.08 -7.09 6.43
CA LEU A 440 -14.39 -7.71 7.57
C LEU A 440 -15.30 -8.70 8.31
N GLU A 441 -16.60 -8.40 8.46
CA GLU A 441 -17.59 -9.34 9.00
C GLU A 441 -17.72 -10.56 8.10
N ASP A 442 -17.76 -10.33 6.79
CA ASP A 442 -17.85 -11.39 5.80
C ASP A 442 -16.63 -12.31 5.86
N LEU A 443 -15.42 -11.74 5.98
CA LEU A 443 -14.21 -12.53 6.15
C LEU A 443 -14.27 -13.40 7.42
N LYS A 444 -14.65 -12.82 8.55
CA LYS A 444 -14.80 -13.54 9.82
C LYS A 444 -15.85 -14.66 9.73
N PHE A 445 -16.90 -14.46 8.96
CA PHE A 445 -17.89 -15.51 8.68
C PHE A 445 -17.23 -16.73 8.01
N PHE A 446 -16.43 -16.52 6.97
CA PHE A 446 -15.73 -17.63 6.29
C PHE A 446 -14.64 -18.25 7.16
N GLU A 447 -13.92 -17.45 7.94
CA GLU A 447 -12.91 -17.96 8.88
C GLU A 447 -13.53 -18.88 9.94
N SER A 448 -14.67 -18.50 10.49
CA SER A 448 -15.33 -19.27 11.57
C SER A 448 -16.07 -20.52 11.09
N ASN A 449 -16.62 -20.53 9.84
CA ASN A 449 -17.44 -21.62 9.34
C ASN A 449 -16.71 -22.53 8.33
N PHE A 450 -15.63 -22.03 7.67
CA PHE A 450 -14.89 -22.74 6.61
C PHE A 450 -13.37 -22.71 6.76
N ASN A 451 -12.84 -22.22 7.90
CA ASN A 451 -11.42 -22.05 8.20
C ASN A 451 -10.66 -21.12 7.20
N GLY A 452 -11.36 -20.10 6.68
CA GLY A 452 -10.76 -19.07 5.84
C GLY A 452 -11.07 -19.18 4.37
N VAL A 453 -10.51 -18.25 3.62
CA VAL A 453 -10.64 -18.14 2.14
C VAL A 453 -9.32 -17.67 1.48
N LEU A 454 -8.23 -17.62 2.25
CA LEU A 454 -6.93 -17.24 1.73
C LEU A 454 -6.16 -18.48 1.29
N PRO A 455 -5.73 -18.60 0.01
CA PRO A 455 -5.15 -19.84 -0.49
C PRO A 455 -3.73 -20.08 0.04
N LEU A 456 -3.50 -21.29 0.54
CA LEU A 456 -2.20 -21.89 0.73
C LEU A 456 -2.04 -23.02 -0.30
N GLU A 457 -1.09 -22.91 -1.17
CA GLU A 457 -0.79 -23.91 -2.19
C GLU A 457 0.45 -24.72 -1.81
N VAL A 458 0.36 -26.02 -1.92
CA VAL A 458 1.50 -26.93 -1.77
C VAL A 458 1.79 -27.58 -3.12
N SER A 459 2.94 -27.24 -3.67
CA SER A 459 3.44 -27.86 -4.90
C SER A 459 4.40 -29.00 -4.56
N ILE A 460 4.15 -30.20 -5.09
CA ILE A 460 4.96 -31.41 -4.84
C ILE A 460 5.49 -31.91 -6.18
N ASP A 461 6.79 -31.69 -6.43
CA ASP A 461 7.49 -32.24 -7.61
C ASP A 461 8.18 -33.54 -7.23
N THR A 462 7.77 -34.62 -7.88
CA THR A 462 8.32 -35.96 -7.70
C THR A 462 9.63 -36.19 -8.47
N LYS A 463 10.06 -35.22 -9.29
CA LYS A 463 11.22 -35.29 -10.20
C LYS A 463 11.19 -36.47 -11.18
N ARG A 464 10.05 -37.16 -11.32
CA ARG A 464 9.86 -38.33 -12.19
C ARG A 464 8.54 -38.22 -12.95
N LYS A 465 8.55 -38.50 -14.24
CA LYS A 465 7.34 -38.62 -15.05
C LYS A 465 6.43 -39.68 -14.46
N ASN A 466 5.12 -39.41 -14.41
CA ASN A 466 4.10 -40.21 -13.74
C ASN A 466 4.40 -40.53 -12.25
N GLY A 467 5.28 -39.76 -11.61
CA GLY A 467 5.67 -40.00 -10.21
C GLY A 467 4.51 -39.79 -9.22
N VAL A 468 3.59 -38.88 -9.50
CA VAL A 468 2.46 -38.56 -8.62
C VAL A 468 1.46 -39.72 -8.53
N VAL A 469 1.24 -40.47 -9.61
CA VAL A 469 0.28 -41.60 -9.62
C VAL A 469 0.81 -42.85 -8.91
N ASN A 470 2.06 -42.83 -8.47
CA ASN A 470 2.62 -43.92 -7.66
C ASN A 470 1.94 -43.97 -6.27
N GLN A 471 1.47 -45.20 -5.89
CA GLN A 471 0.75 -45.41 -4.64
C GLN A 471 1.53 -44.95 -3.40
N ALA A 472 2.84 -45.13 -3.37
CA ALA A 472 3.67 -44.66 -2.25
C ALA A 472 3.70 -43.12 -2.15
N VAL A 473 3.64 -42.42 -3.27
CA VAL A 473 3.57 -40.95 -3.32
C VAL A 473 2.17 -40.48 -2.89
N ILE A 474 1.10 -41.12 -3.41
CA ILE A 474 -0.29 -40.84 -3.03
C ILE A 474 -0.47 -40.91 -1.50
N ARG A 475 0.05 -41.99 -0.87
CA ARG A 475 0.02 -42.15 0.60
C ARG A 475 0.83 -41.07 1.34
N LYS A 476 1.93 -40.60 0.77
CA LYS A 476 2.72 -39.47 1.34
C LYS A 476 1.96 -38.17 1.24
N VAL A 477 1.27 -37.91 0.11
CA VAL A 477 0.42 -36.71 -0.05
C VAL A 477 -0.74 -36.76 0.97
N GLU A 478 -1.37 -37.92 1.19
CA GLU A 478 -2.41 -38.04 2.23
C GLU A 478 -1.86 -37.76 3.65
N LYS A 479 -0.64 -38.22 3.96
CA LYS A 479 0.00 -37.89 5.25
C LYS A 479 0.25 -36.39 5.40
N LEU A 480 0.67 -35.73 4.32
CA LEU A 480 0.84 -34.28 4.28
C LEU A 480 -0.49 -33.56 4.51
N GLU A 481 -1.57 -34.00 3.84
CA GLU A 481 -2.89 -33.40 4.05
C GLU A 481 -3.36 -33.51 5.50
N LYS A 482 -3.21 -34.69 6.12
CA LYS A 482 -3.53 -34.91 7.53
C LYS A 482 -2.69 -34.02 8.43
N LEU A 483 -1.39 -33.87 8.13
CA LEU A 483 -0.50 -33.00 8.89
C LEU A 483 -0.94 -31.54 8.83
N ILE A 484 -1.15 -31.00 7.64
CA ILE A 484 -1.53 -29.56 7.50
C ILE A 484 -2.93 -29.32 8.07
N SER A 485 -3.90 -30.18 7.79
CA SER A 485 -5.27 -30.06 8.34
C SER A 485 -5.37 -30.27 9.85
N SER A 486 -4.31 -30.72 10.53
CA SER A 486 -4.28 -30.79 12.00
C SER A 486 -4.06 -29.42 12.66
N TYR A 487 -3.59 -28.42 11.91
CA TYR A 487 -3.43 -27.07 12.40
C TYR A 487 -4.73 -26.29 12.21
N PRO A 488 -5.23 -25.61 13.24
CA PRO A 488 -6.53 -24.92 13.20
C PRO A 488 -6.58 -23.73 12.25
N GLN A 489 -5.42 -23.29 11.73
CA GLN A 489 -5.31 -22.20 10.79
C GLN A 489 -5.67 -22.60 9.35
N PHE A 490 -5.75 -23.90 9.05
CA PHE A 490 -5.97 -24.39 7.69
C PHE A 490 -7.28 -25.15 7.56
N SER A 491 -7.92 -25.01 6.40
CA SER A 491 -9.08 -25.78 6.03
C SER A 491 -8.73 -27.22 5.69
N ARG A 492 -9.76 -27.97 5.35
CA ARG A 492 -9.60 -29.25 4.67
C ARG A 492 -8.96 -29.02 3.28
N SER A 493 -8.11 -29.98 2.84
CA SER A 493 -7.44 -29.92 1.54
C SER A 493 -8.40 -30.14 0.36
N ILE A 494 -8.09 -29.48 -0.75
CA ILE A 494 -8.66 -29.76 -2.07
C ILE A 494 -7.50 -30.26 -2.94
N SER A 495 -7.56 -31.53 -3.36
CA SER A 495 -6.43 -32.20 -4.01
C SER A 495 -6.83 -33.41 -4.81
N LEU A 496 -5.87 -33.96 -5.54
CA LEU A 496 -6.01 -35.27 -6.23
C LEU A 496 -6.43 -36.39 -5.25
N ILE A 497 -5.95 -36.37 -3.99
CA ILE A 497 -6.28 -37.40 -3.00
C ILE A 497 -7.78 -37.38 -2.68
N GLN A 498 -8.36 -36.21 -2.55
CA GLN A 498 -9.80 -36.08 -2.27
C GLN A 498 -10.63 -36.55 -3.46
N VAL A 499 -10.17 -36.29 -4.70
CA VAL A 499 -10.80 -36.77 -5.92
C VAL A 499 -10.69 -38.32 -6.05
N LEU A 500 -9.54 -38.90 -5.70
CA LEU A 500 -9.39 -40.36 -5.67
C LEU A 500 -10.31 -41.02 -4.64
N LYS A 501 -10.44 -40.44 -3.42
CA LYS A 501 -11.38 -40.94 -2.40
C LYS A 501 -12.83 -40.86 -2.90
N PHE A 502 -13.19 -39.77 -3.57
CA PHE A 502 -14.52 -39.60 -4.16
C PHE A 502 -14.77 -40.61 -5.31
N ALA A 503 -13.78 -40.87 -6.16
CA ALA A 503 -13.84 -41.89 -7.20
C ALA A 503 -13.96 -43.30 -6.61
N THR A 504 -13.28 -43.61 -5.51
CA THR A 504 -13.41 -44.88 -4.81
C THR A 504 -14.83 -45.06 -4.25
N GLN A 505 -15.38 -44.04 -3.61
CA GLN A 505 -16.77 -44.05 -3.15
C GLN A 505 -17.75 -44.29 -4.30
N ALA A 506 -17.57 -43.61 -5.42
CA ALA A 506 -18.40 -43.79 -6.63
C ALA A 506 -18.28 -45.20 -7.22
N PHE A 507 -17.07 -45.78 -7.20
CA PHE A 507 -16.83 -47.13 -7.68
C PHE A 507 -17.61 -48.19 -6.90
N TYR A 508 -17.81 -47.95 -5.60
CA TYR A 508 -18.61 -48.79 -4.69
C TYR A 508 -20.06 -48.29 -4.49
N GLY A 509 -20.65 -47.69 -5.53
CA GLY A 509 -22.07 -47.32 -5.53
C GLY A 509 -22.44 -46.12 -4.67
N GLY A 510 -21.48 -45.27 -4.32
CA GLY A 510 -21.72 -44.04 -3.53
C GLY A 510 -21.76 -44.23 -2.03
N ASN A 511 -21.45 -45.42 -1.48
CA ASN A 511 -21.44 -45.65 -0.04
C ASN A 511 -20.35 -44.82 0.66
N PRO A 512 -20.67 -43.96 1.66
CA PRO A 512 -19.72 -43.10 2.37
C PRO A 512 -18.56 -43.83 3.07
N GLU A 513 -18.72 -45.08 3.45
CA GLU A 513 -17.68 -45.90 4.08
C GLU A 513 -16.48 -46.12 3.15
N TYR A 514 -16.71 -46.09 1.84
CA TYR A 514 -15.67 -46.23 0.82
C TYR A 514 -15.03 -44.88 0.42
N TYR A 515 -15.27 -43.81 1.16
CA TYR A 515 -14.53 -42.54 1.01
C TYR A 515 -13.13 -42.66 1.59
N ARG A 516 -12.31 -43.48 0.97
CA ARG A 516 -10.93 -43.84 1.34
C ARG A 516 -10.03 -43.90 0.11
N LEU A 517 -8.73 -43.90 0.32
CA LEU A 517 -7.81 -44.20 -0.79
C LEU A 517 -7.99 -45.63 -1.24
N PRO A 518 -7.92 -45.88 -2.56
CA PRO A 518 -7.98 -47.23 -3.11
C PRO A 518 -6.73 -48.03 -2.74
N ASP A 519 -6.86 -49.34 -2.61
CA ASP A 519 -5.74 -50.25 -2.50
C ASP A 519 -5.03 -50.40 -3.85
N GLY A 520 -3.85 -51.07 -3.88
CA GLY A 520 -3.02 -51.12 -5.10
C GLY A 520 -3.70 -51.72 -6.34
N LEU A 521 -4.54 -52.74 -6.14
CA LEU A 521 -5.32 -53.34 -7.23
C LEU A 521 -6.53 -52.48 -7.60
N GLU A 522 -7.26 -51.99 -6.62
CA GLU A 522 -8.40 -51.08 -6.82
C GLU A 522 -7.97 -49.81 -7.58
N GLN A 523 -6.79 -49.25 -7.27
CA GLN A 523 -6.29 -48.07 -7.91
C GLN A 523 -6.20 -48.19 -9.42
N ASN A 524 -5.74 -49.33 -9.94
CA ASN A 524 -5.64 -49.55 -11.37
C ASN A 524 -7.01 -49.56 -12.03
N PHE A 525 -8.01 -50.22 -11.41
CA PHE A 525 -9.37 -50.22 -11.92
C PHE A 525 -9.98 -48.83 -11.91
N ILE A 526 -9.83 -48.05 -10.81
CA ILE A 526 -10.38 -46.70 -10.68
C ILE A 526 -9.71 -45.74 -11.67
N LEU A 527 -8.40 -45.85 -11.86
CA LEU A 527 -7.69 -45.02 -12.85
C LEU A 527 -8.12 -45.37 -14.30
N ASN A 528 -8.36 -46.62 -14.61
CA ASN A 528 -8.89 -47.03 -15.91
C ASN A 528 -10.30 -46.45 -16.15
N TYR A 529 -11.20 -46.55 -15.15
CA TYR A 529 -12.51 -45.91 -15.22
C TYR A 529 -12.41 -44.40 -15.42
N ALA A 530 -11.48 -43.72 -14.70
CA ALA A 530 -11.24 -42.32 -14.85
C ALA A 530 -10.67 -41.93 -16.23
N ALA A 531 -9.77 -42.74 -16.77
CA ALA A 531 -9.21 -42.56 -18.12
C ALA A 531 -10.28 -42.67 -19.23
N ASN A 532 -11.22 -43.58 -19.07
CA ASN A 532 -12.32 -43.77 -20.01
C ASN A 532 -13.44 -42.73 -19.92
N SER A 533 -13.42 -41.86 -18.88
CA SER A 533 -14.50 -40.91 -18.60
C SER A 533 -14.50 -39.65 -19.49
N GLY A 534 -13.57 -39.55 -20.46
CA GLY A 534 -13.56 -38.51 -21.49
C GLY A 534 -12.96 -37.18 -21.05
N LYS A 535 -12.99 -36.18 -21.95
CA LYS A 535 -12.32 -34.87 -21.76
C LYS A 535 -12.76 -34.05 -20.54
N ASN A 536 -13.99 -34.23 -20.08
CA ASN A 536 -14.50 -33.47 -18.92
C ASN A 536 -13.86 -33.96 -17.62
N THR A 537 -13.61 -35.25 -17.47
CA THR A 537 -12.97 -35.83 -16.26
C THR A 537 -11.45 -35.64 -16.30
N SER A 538 -10.84 -35.76 -17.46
CA SER A 538 -9.41 -35.46 -17.63
C SER A 538 -9.11 -33.96 -17.44
N GLY A 539 -10.02 -33.09 -17.84
CA GLY A 539 -9.92 -31.63 -17.57
C GLY A 539 -9.93 -31.29 -16.07
N ALA A 540 -10.73 -32.00 -15.27
CA ALA A 540 -10.76 -31.81 -13.81
C ALA A 540 -9.47 -32.31 -13.14
N LEU A 541 -8.84 -33.37 -13.62
CA LEU A 541 -7.56 -33.86 -13.10
C LEU A 541 -6.39 -32.91 -13.40
N ASN A 542 -6.42 -32.23 -14.55
CA ASN A 542 -5.42 -31.23 -14.92
C ASN A 542 -5.38 -30.01 -13.96
N THR A 543 -6.40 -29.84 -13.11
CA THR A 543 -6.39 -28.83 -12.04
C THR A 543 -5.39 -29.19 -10.95
N TYR A 544 -5.11 -30.48 -10.76
CA TYR A 544 -4.26 -30.99 -9.68
C TYR A 544 -2.94 -31.59 -10.16
N LEU A 545 -2.80 -31.87 -11.45
CA LEU A 545 -1.64 -32.52 -12.05
C LEU A 545 -1.10 -31.67 -13.20
N ASP A 546 0.21 -31.67 -13.37
CA ASP A 546 0.85 -31.17 -14.58
C ASP A 546 0.71 -32.19 -15.73
N LYS A 547 1.09 -31.78 -16.94
CA LYS A 547 0.97 -32.62 -18.18
C LYS A 547 1.74 -33.94 -18.11
N ASP A 548 2.84 -33.97 -17.35
CA ASP A 548 3.69 -35.15 -17.20
C ASP A 548 3.36 -35.98 -15.96
N HIS A 549 2.33 -35.62 -15.19
CA HIS A 549 1.96 -36.20 -13.90
C HIS A 549 3.17 -36.27 -12.93
N ARG A 550 4.06 -35.31 -13.05
CA ARG A 550 5.27 -35.16 -12.28
C ARG A 550 5.04 -34.29 -11.04
N ILE A 551 4.26 -33.23 -11.23
CA ILE A 551 3.98 -32.25 -10.21
C ILE A 551 2.50 -32.35 -9.81
N THR A 552 2.22 -32.30 -8.50
CA THR A 552 0.85 -32.19 -7.99
C THR A 552 0.65 -30.98 -7.12
N ARG A 553 -0.57 -30.47 -7.11
CA ARG A 553 -1.04 -29.34 -6.33
C ARG A 553 -1.96 -29.84 -5.22
N VAL A 554 -1.74 -29.33 -4.02
CA VAL A 554 -2.66 -29.49 -2.88
C VAL A 554 -3.02 -28.08 -2.40
N THR A 555 -4.29 -27.73 -2.41
CA THR A 555 -4.81 -26.44 -2.00
C THR A 555 -5.45 -26.54 -0.62
N PHE A 556 -5.12 -25.62 0.25
CA PHE A 556 -5.81 -25.35 1.51
C PHE A 556 -6.28 -23.91 1.52
N GLU A 557 -7.34 -23.64 2.23
CA GLU A 557 -7.70 -22.27 2.61
C GLU A 557 -7.18 -22.01 4.01
N MET A 558 -6.80 -20.78 4.30
CA MET A 558 -6.26 -20.40 5.60
C MET A 558 -6.97 -19.16 6.15
N VAL A 559 -6.97 -19.05 7.48
CA VAL A 559 -7.41 -17.85 8.19
C VAL A 559 -6.33 -16.77 8.13
N ASP A 560 -6.70 -15.51 8.19
CA ASP A 560 -5.75 -14.38 8.28
C ASP A 560 -5.23 -14.23 9.73
N ALA A 561 -4.36 -15.16 10.13
CA ALA A 561 -3.78 -15.16 11.48
C ALA A 561 -2.64 -14.15 11.67
N GLY A 562 -2.32 -13.37 10.64
CA GLY A 562 -1.22 -12.42 10.59
C GLY A 562 0.15 -13.06 10.33
N SER A 563 1.04 -12.26 9.75
CA SER A 563 2.34 -12.74 9.24
C SER A 563 3.24 -13.34 10.34
N LYS A 564 3.23 -12.78 11.56
CA LYS A 564 4.06 -13.28 12.68
C LYS A 564 3.68 -14.70 13.08
N LYS A 565 2.38 -14.97 13.30
CA LYS A 565 1.87 -16.29 13.68
C LYS A 565 2.07 -17.29 12.54
N MET A 566 1.81 -16.88 11.31
CA MET A 566 1.98 -17.75 10.14
C MET A 566 3.43 -18.12 9.88
N ASN A 567 4.40 -17.20 10.10
CA ASN A 567 5.82 -17.54 10.01
C ASN A 567 6.23 -18.64 10.99
N VAL A 568 5.70 -18.62 12.21
CA VAL A 568 5.95 -19.69 13.20
C VAL A 568 5.38 -21.01 12.72
N VAL A 569 4.11 -21.02 12.27
CA VAL A 569 3.45 -22.23 11.75
C VAL A 569 4.19 -22.80 10.53
N LEU A 570 4.59 -21.95 9.58
CA LEU A 570 5.33 -22.38 8.39
C LEU A 570 6.71 -22.91 8.74
N ALA A 571 7.41 -22.32 9.72
CA ALA A 571 8.71 -22.81 10.19
C ALA A 571 8.60 -24.18 10.89
N GLU A 572 7.50 -24.43 11.61
CA GLU A 572 7.21 -25.75 12.19
C GLU A 572 6.82 -26.80 11.14
N LEU A 573 6.08 -26.40 10.11
CA LEU A 573 5.60 -27.32 9.07
C LEU A 573 6.75 -27.84 8.20
N GLN A 574 7.73 -27.02 7.83
CA GLN A 574 8.76 -27.38 6.87
C GLN A 574 9.57 -28.63 7.29
N PRO A 575 10.12 -28.76 8.53
CA PRO A 575 10.81 -29.98 8.94
C PRO A 575 9.93 -31.22 8.95
N ARG A 576 8.64 -31.06 9.30
CA ARG A 576 7.66 -32.18 9.30
C ARG A 576 7.34 -32.62 7.86
N ILE A 577 7.25 -31.70 6.93
CA ILE A 577 7.08 -31.98 5.49
C ILE A 577 8.31 -32.73 4.97
N ASP A 578 9.52 -32.27 5.32
CA ASP A 578 10.79 -32.88 4.91
C ASP A 578 10.95 -34.31 5.45
N SER A 579 10.34 -34.61 6.60
CA SER A 579 10.31 -35.98 7.15
C SER A 579 9.42 -36.92 6.33
N ILE A 580 8.33 -36.40 5.74
CA ILE A 580 7.43 -37.18 4.87
C ILE A 580 8.05 -37.32 3.47
N PHE A 581 8.58 -36.21 2.94
CA PHE A 581 9.16 -36.10 1.61
C PHE A 581 10.65 -35.83 1.70
N ASN A 582 11.48 -36.84 1.49
CA ASN A 582 12.93 -36.65 1.49
C ASN A 582 13.34 -35.61 0.42
N PRO A 583 13.97 -34.46 0.81
CA PRO A 583 14.30 -33.38 -0.11
C PRO A 583 15.22 -33.77 -1.28
N LYS A 584 16.01 -34.85 -1.12
CA LYS A 584 16.85 -35.38 -2.21
C LYS A 584 16.03 -35.98 -3.36
N LYS A 585 14.84 -36.57 -3.05
CA LYS A 585 13.98 -37.27 -4.02
C LYS A 585 12.80 -36.45 -4.48
N PHE A 586 12.33 -35.51 -3.65
CA PHE A 586 11.15 -34.69 -3.90
C PHE A 586 11.53 -33.22 -3.73
N HIS A 587 10.77 -32.34 -4.37
CA HIS A 587 10.77 -30.92 -4.07
C HIS A 587 9.35 -30.52 -3.67
N VAL A 588 9.19 -30.19 -2.38
CA VAL A 588 7.90 -29.74 -1.83
C VAL A 588 8.02 -28.30 -1.46
N GLU A 589 7.11 -27.48 -1.95
CA GLU A 589 7.09 -26.04 -1.73
C GLU A 589 5.74 -25.55 -1.28
N LEU A 590 5.75 -24.74 -0.20
CA LEU A 590 4.61 -23.96 0.25
C LEU A 590 4.61 -22.64 -0.53
N THR A 591 3.55 -22.38 -1.29
CA THR A 591 3.41 -21.21 -2.18
C THR A 591 1.97 -20.69 -2.15
N GLY A 592 1.61 -19.83 -3.08
CA GLY A 592 0.31 -19.18 -3.15
C GLY A 592 0.39 -17.70 -2.83
N SER A 593 -0.64 -16.96 -3.22
CA SER A 593 -0.70 -15.50 -3.04
C SER A 593 -0.57 -15.08 -1.57
N SER A 594 -1.12 -15.85 -0.65
CA SER A 594 -1.02 -15.59 0.80
C SER A 594 0.40 -15.75 1.33
N ILE A 595 1.13 -16.78 0.88
CA ILE A 595 2.53 -16.99 1.25
C ILE A 595 3.43 -15.88 0.70
N ILE A 596 3.18 -15.46 -0.54
CA ILE A 596 3.88 -14.32 -1.15
C ILE A 596 3.66 -13.04 -0.34
N PHE A 597 2.44 -12.81 0.13
CA PHE A 597 2.14 -11.67 1.01
C PHE A 597 2.90 -11.75 2.34
N ILE A 598 2.89 -12.90 3.02
CA ILE A 598 3.60 -13.10 4.31
C ILE A 598 5.11 -12.86 4.14
N LYS A 599 5.73 -13.45 3.11
CA LYS A 599 7.14 -13.23 2.79
C LYS A 599 7.43 -11.79 2.41
N GLY A 600 6.52 -11.15 1.67
CA GLY A 600 6.58 -9.74 1.28
C GLY A 600 6.59 -8.81 2.49
N THR A 601 5.76 -9.07 3.49
CA THR A 601 5.71 -8.30 4.74
C THR A 601 7.07 -8.37 5.48
N ASN A 602 7.66 -9.54 5.59
CA ASN A 602 8.98 -9.70 6.21
C ASN A 602 10.08 -8.95 5.42
N TYR A 603 9.99 -8.99 4.10
CA TYR A 603 10.91 -8.30 3.20
C TYR A 603 10.82 -6.77 3.34
N LEU A 604 9.61 -6.23 3.48
CA LEU A 604 9.39 -4.80 3.68
C LEU A 604 10.05 -4.27 4.95
N LEU A 605 10.08 -5.07 6.02
CA LEU A 605 10.75 -4.70 7.27
C LEU A 605 12.25 -4.52 7.07
N LYS A 606 12.88 -5.45 6.37
CA LYS A 606 14.31 -5.34 6.04
C LYS A 606 14.58 -4.09 5.21
N ASN A 607 13.75 -3.83 4.22
CA ASN A 607 13.85 -2.64 3.36
C ASN A 607 13.66 -1.33 4.12
N LEU A 608 12.86 -1.31 5.19
CA LEU A 608 12.71 -0.12 6.03
C LEU A 608 14.05 0.32 6.62
N TYR A 609 14.77 -0.59 7.25
CA TYR A 609 16.06 -0.27 7.85
C TYR A 609 17.08 0.17 6.80
N GLU A 610 17.13 -0.51 5.66
CA GLU A 610 18.02 -0.18 4.55
C GLU A 610 17.69 1.20 3.96
N SER A 611 16.41 1.49 3.69
CA SER A 611 15.99 2.78 3.11
C SER A 611 16.22 3.94 4.07
N LEU A 612 15.94 3.76 5.36
CA LEU A 612 16.17 4.80 6.36
C LEU A 612 17.68 5.08 6.53
N ALA A 613 18.52 4.03 6.53
CA ALA A 613 19.97 4.20 6.59
C ALA A 613 20.50 4.97 5.38
N TRP A 614 20.03 4.62 4.16
CA TRP A 614 20.37 5.36 2.94
C TRP A 614 19.85 6.80 2.96
N ALA A 615 18.64 7.05 3.49
CA ALA A 615 18.10 8.41 3.61
C ALA A 615 19.01 9.26 4.51
N ILE A 616 19.36 8.75 5.68
CA ILE A 616 20.26 9.43 6.62
C ILE A 616 21.62 9.69 5.98
N PHE A 617 22.19 8.69 5.30
CA PHE A 617 23.48 8.81 4.65
C PHE A 617 23.49 9.86 3.53
N LEU A 618 22.50 9.83 2.63
CA LEU A 618 22.43 10.77 1.50
C LEU A 618 22.12 12.19 1.97
N ILE A 619 21.22 12.37 2.94
CA ILE A 619 20.90 13.69 3.50
C ILE A 619 22.12 14.23 4.27
N ALA A 620 22.83 13.40 5.04
CA ALA A 620 24.08 13.78 5.69
C ALA A 620 25.14 14.20 4.64
N GLY A 621 25.20 13.51 3.49
CA GLY A 621 26.05 13.88 2.35
C GLY A 621 25.73 15.26 1.78
N VAL A 622 24.44 15.55 1.57
CA VAL A 622 23.99 16.88 1.14
C VAL A 622 24.39 17.95 2.17
N MET A 623 24.12 17.68 3.46
CA MET A 623 24.50 18.58 4.54
C MET A 623 26.02 18.79 4.63
N TRP A 624 26.81 17.73 4.36
CA TRP A 624 28.26 17.83 4.32
C TRP A 624 28.76 18.71 3.18
N ILE A 625 28.19 18.57 1.99
CA ILE A 625 28.52 19.41 0.82
C ILE A 625 28.21 20.90 1.14
N LEU A 626 27.06 21.16 1.78
CA LEU A 626 26.61 22.50 2.12
C LEU A 626 27.45 23.15 3.23
N PHE A 627 27.70 22.40 4.29
CA PHE A 627 28.20 22.99 5.53
C PHE A 627 29.68 22.66 5.82
N ARG A 628 30.27 21.69 5.12
CA ARG A 628 31.69 21.30 5.15
C ARG A 628 32.26 21.14 6.58
N GLY A 629 31.48 20.59 7.50
CA GLY A 629 31.92 20.38 8.87
C GLY A 629 31.16 19.27 9.59
N VAL A 630 31.86 18.30 10.19
CA VAL A 630 31.23 17.17 10.92
C VAL A 630 30.32 17.65 12.06
N LYS A 631 30.73 18.69 12.79
CA LYS A 631 29.89 19.29 13.84
C LYS A 631 28.56 19.81 13.30
N MET A 632 28.59 20.47 12.14
CA MET A 632 27.37 21.02 11.53
C MET A 632 26.46 19.92 11.02
N ILE A 633 27.00 18.79 10.56
CA ILE A 633 26.20 17.62 10.19
C ILE A 633 25.45 17.09 11.43
N ALA A 634 26.14 16.92 12.56
CA ALA A 634 25.50 16.46 13.79
C ALA A 634 24.44 17.44 14.31
N ILE A 635 24.73 18.75 14.28
CA ILE A 635 23.80 19.82 14.66
C ILE A 635 22.56 19.82 13.78
N SER A 636 22.70 19.54 12.48
CA SER A 636 21.59 19.51 11.52
C SER A 636 20.79 18.21 11.53
N LEU A 637 21.45 17.07 11.78
CA LEU A 637 20.82 15.75 11.66
C LEU A 637 20.03 15.35 12.90
N VAL A 638 20.57 15.63 14.11
CA VAL A 638 19.94 15.23 15.38
C VAL A 638 18.52 15.81 15.54
N PRO A 639 18.27 17.12 15.29
CA PRO A 639 16.92 17.67 15.36
C PRO A 639 15.89 17.03 14.40
N ASN A 640 16.36 16.41 13.32
CA ASN A 640 15.50 15.70 12.35
C ASN A 640 15.28 14.23 12.74
N LEU A 641 16.22 13.60 13.46
CA LEU A 641 16.06 12.22 13.93
C LEU A 641 15.12 12.12 15.14
N VAL A 642 15.14 13.12 16.04
CA VAL A 642 14.28 13.13 17.23
C VAL A 642 12.79 12.97 16.89
N PRO A 643 12.20 13.70 15.95
CA PRO A 643 10.80 13.52 15.56
C PRO A 643 10.48 12.12 15.07
N LEU A 644 11.40 11.50 14.33
CA LEU A 644 11.22 10.11 13.82
C LEU A 644 11.19 9.11 14.97
N ILE A 645 12.08 9.25 15.96
CA ILE A 645 12.11 8.40 17.15
C ILE A 645 10.82 8.57 17.95
N ILE A 646 10.34 9.81 18.12
CA ILE A 646 9.09 10.09 18.82
C ILE A 646 7.91 9.45 18.08
N THR A 647 7.86 9.55 16.77
CA THR A 647 6.81 8.93 15.95
C THR A 647 6.82 7.42 16.05
N ALA A 648 7.99 6.79 15.99
CA ALA A 648 8.13 5.35 16.20
C ALA A 648 7.66 4.95 17.61
N GLY A 649 7.96 5.74 18.63
CA GLY A 649 7.45 5.55 19.99
C GLY A 649 5.93 5.62 20.06
N ILE A 650 5.31 6.62 19.41
CA ILE A 650 3.86 6.77 19.32
C ILE A 650 3.24 5.53 18.65
N MET A 651 3.82 5.06 17.55
CA MET A 651 3.33 3.83 16.88
C MET A 651 3.27 2.65 17.85
N GLY A 652 4.32 2.43 18.65
CA GLY A 652 4.36 1.34 19.60
C GLY A 652 3.33 1.47 20.72
N PHE A 653 3.19 2.67 21.32
CA PHE A 653 2.22 2.89 22.41
C PHE A 653 0.76 2.79 21.95
N PHE A 654 0.44 3.22 20.75
CA PHE A 654 -0.92 3.14 20.19
C PHE A 654 -1.17 1.83 19.42
N GLY A 655 -0.20 0.90 19.39
CA GLY A 655 -0.34 -0.38 18.71
C GLY A 655 -0.50 -0.26 17.19
N ILE A 656 0.01 0.83 16.58
CA ILE A 656 -0.06 1.04 15.12
C ILE A 656 0.97 0.11 14.47
N PRO A 657 0.53 -0.86 13.65
CA PRO A 657 1.45 -1.84 13.08
C PRO A 657 2.35 -1.24 12.01
N LEU A 658 3.51 -1.84 11.84
CA LEU A 658 4.44 -1.50 10.78
C LEU A 658 3.97 -2.13 9.46
N LYS A 659 3.54 -1.28 8.53
CA LYS A 659 2.99 -1.63 7.19
C LYS A 659 3.74 -0.89 6.09
N PRO A 660 3.57 -1.26 4.80
CA PRO A 660 4.17 -0.50 3.69
C PRO A 660 3.89 1.01 3.75
N SER A 661 2.64 1.39 4.05
CA SER A 661 2.22 2.78 4.18
C SER A 661 2.85 3.51 5.37
N THR A 662 3.00 2.85 6.53
CA THR A 662 3.63 3.46 7.72
C THR A 662 5.16 3.52 7.61
N ILE A 663 5.78 2.64 6.82
CA ILE A 663 7.21 2.70 6.49
C ILE A 663 7.57 3.99 5.77
N LEU A 664 6.71 4.44 4.85
CA LEU A 664 6.90 5.67 4.10
C LEU A 664 7.07 6.90 4.99
N ILE A 665 6.42 6.91 6.17
CA ILE A 665 6.45 8.05 7.10
C ILE A 665 7.88 8.45 7.43
N PHE A 666 8.74 7.48 7.72
CA PHE A 666 10.11 7.74 8.17
C PHE A 666 10.97 8.39 7.08
N SER A 667 10.90 7.86 5.85
CA SER A 667 11.66 8.38 4.71
C SER A 667 11.15 9.75 4.27
N ILE A 668 9.83 9.92 4.20
CA ILE A 668 9.17 11.18 3.82
C ILE A 668 9.44 12.27 4.88
N ALA A 669 9.22 11.95 6.16
CA ALA A 669 9.42 12.91 7.24
C ALA A 669 10.88 13.34 7.34
N MET A 670 11.84 12.43 7.14
CA MET A 670 13.26 12.76 7.13
C MET A 670 13.62 13.74 6.01
N GLY A 671 13.06 13.53 4.80
CA GLY A 671 13.25 14.47 3.68
C GLY A 671 12.68 15.85 4.00
N ILE A 672 11.40 15.92 4.35
CA ILE A 672 10.68 17.19 4.56
C ILE A 672 11.19 17.95 5.79
N SER A 673 11.52 17.27 6.89
CA SER A 673 12.04 17.93 8.09
C SER A 673 13.40 18.57 7.87
N SER A 674 14.22 17.97 6.99
CA SER A 674 15.54 18.48 6.61
C SER A 674 15.48 19.83 5.91
N ASP A 675 14.39 20.11 5.18
CA ASP A 675 14.19 21.39 4.51
C ASP A 675 14.17 22.55 5.53
N GLN A 676 13.47 22.37 6.64
CA GLN A 676 13.39 23.39 7.70
C GLN A 676 14.76 23.66 8.33
N THR A 677 15.55 22.60 8.54
CA THR A 677 16.92 22.72 9.03
C THR A 677 17.80 23.48 8.04
N ILE A 678 17.68 23.20 6.73
CA ILE A 678 18.44 23.88 5.68
C ILE A 678 18.10 25.37 5.67
N TYR A 679 16.82 25.74 5.71
CA TYR A 679 16.40 27.15 5.76
C TYR A 679 17.00 27.87 6.97
N PHE A 680 16.94 27.24 8.14
CA PHE A 680 17.47 27.84 9.38
C PHE A 680 19.00 28.01 9.34
N ILE A 681 19.74 26.93 9.02
CA ILE A 681 21.21 26.98 9.04
C ILE A 681 21.75 27.88 7.93
N THR A 682 21.12 27.89 6.75
CA THR A 682 21.53 28.80 5.64
C THR A 682 21.43 30.25 6.08
N ARG A 683 20.31 30.66 6.70
CA ARG A 683 20.14 32.02 7.22
C ARG A 683 21.12 32.31 8.35
N TYR A 684 21.30 31.39 9.29
CA TYR A 684 22.27 31.53 10.38
C TYR A 684 23.68 31.77 9.85
N ARG A 685 24.11 31.01 8.83
CA ARG A 685 25.46 31.15 8.24
C ARG A 685 25.62 32.45 7.46
N HIS A 686 24.60 32.87 6.74
CA HIS A 686 24.60 34.16 6.07
C HIS A 686 24.82 35.29 7.07
N GLU A 687 24.03 35.36 8.15
CA GLU A 687 24.19 36.36 9.22
C GLU A 687 25.59 36.26 9.86
N LEU A 688 26.10 35.05 10.09
CA LEU A 688 27.40 34.83 10.71
C LEU A 688 28.54 35.38 9.84
N ARG A 689 28.39 35.33 8.49
CA ARG A 689 29.41 35.76 7.52
C ARG A 689 29.39 37.28 7.30
N TYR A 690 28.21 37.87 7.17
CA TYR A 690 28.08 39.27 6.74
C TYR A 690 27.84 40.24 7.89
N THR A 691 27.51 39.80 9.09
CA THR A 691 27.31 40.66 10.23
C THR A 691 28.37 40.44 11.30
N ARG A 692 28.74 41.55 12.04
CA ARG A 692 29.66 41.45 13.17
C ARG A 692 28.95 41.18 14.50
N LYS A 693 27.67 40.78 14.47
CA LYS A 693 26.85 40.51 15.67
C LYS A 693 27.39 39.27 16.41
N GLY A 694 27.18 39.20 17.73
CA GLY A 694 27.49 38.02 18.52
C GLY A 694 26.56 36.84 18.15
N ILE A 695 27.04 35.59 18.31
CA ILE A 695 26.31 34.36 17.97
C ILE A 695 24.91 34.34 18.57
N SER A 696 24.77 34.74 19.84
CA SER A 696 23.47 34.80 20.53
C SER A 696 22.47 35.70 19.79
N ARG A 697 22.90 36.86 19.29
CA ARG A 697 22.03 37.78 18.55
C ARG A 697 21.72 37.27 17.14
N ILE A 698 22.68 36.62 16.48
CA ILE A 698 22.47 35.96 15.17
C ILE A 698 21.41 34.87 15.27
N VAL A 699 21.47 34.05 16.31
CA VAL A 699 20.47 33.01 16.55
C VAL A 699 19.08 33.61 16.79
N SER A 700 18.97 34.67 17.59
CA SER A 700 17.70 35.40 17.82
C SER A 700 17.13 35.96 16.51
N ASP A 701 17.98 36.64 15.72
CA ASP A 701 17.55 37.22 14.44
C ASP A 701 17.09 36.11 13.47
N THR A 702 17.81 34.98 13.43
CA THR A 702 17.45 33.82 12.62
C THR A 702 16.11 33.22 13.05
N ILE A 703 15.86 33.00 14.36
CA ILE A 703 14.57 32.49 14.87
C ILE A 703 13.43 33.44 14.45
N ARG A 704 13.62 34.75 14.53
CA ARG A 704 12.56 35.74 14.21
C ARG A 704 12.26 35.79 12.71
N GLU A 705 13.26 35.69 11.85
CA GLU A 705 13.08 35.79 10.40
C GLU A 705 12.61 34.47 9.77
N THR A 706 13.29 33.35 10.07
CA THR A 706 12.95 32.07 9.47
C THR A 706 11.78 31.40 10.17
N GLY A 707 11.59 31.66 11.47
CA GLY A 707 10.55 31.02 12.28
C GLY A 707 9.13 31.25 11.77
N VAL A 708 8.84 32.45 11.26
CA VAL A 708 7.54 32.75 10.62
C VAL A 708 7.26 31.79 9.46
N SER A 709 8.22 31.66 8.55
CA SER A 709 8.09 30.77 7.39
C SER A 709 8.02 29.30 7.81
N MET A 710 8.79 28.89 8.82
CA MET A 710 8.78 27.52 9.33
C MET A 710 7.44 27.13 9.97
N ILE A 711 6.86 28.02 10.81
CA ILE A 711 5.54 27.80 11.40
C ILE A 711 4.48 27.71 10.31
N PHE A 712 4.55 28.59 9.32
CA PHE A 712 3.61 28.57 8.19
C PHE A 712 3.71 27.24 7.39
N ILE A 713 4.91 26.84 6.98
CA ILE A 713 5.14 25.59 6.25
C ILE A 713 4.65 24.41 7.09
N ALA A 714 5.00 24.34 8.37
CA ALA A 714 4.55 23.27 9.25
C ALA A 714 3.02 23.23 9.39
N THR A 715 2.34 24.38 9.42
CA THR A 715 0.87 24.45 9.46
C THR A 715 0.26 23.89 8.18
N VAL A 716 0.79 24.27 7.01
CA VAL A 716 0.34 23.74 5.71
C VAL A 716 0.53 22.22 5.65
N LEU A 717 1.71 21.74 6.06
CA LEU A 717 2.04 20.32 6.06
C LEU A 717 1.18 19.54 7.07
N PHE A 718 0.98 20.07 8.28
CA PHE A 718 0.17 19.43 9.33
C PHE A 718 -1.27 19.19 8.85
N PHE A 719 -1.94 20.22 8.36
CA PHE A 719 -3.30 20.09 7.87
C PHE A 719 -3.36 19.35 6.53
N GLY A 720 -2.37 19.57 5.67
CA GLY A 720 -2.29 18.91 4.37
C GLY A 720 -2.15 17.39 4.47
N PHE A 721 -1.27 16.89 5.34
CA PHE A 721 -1.17 15.45 5.62
C PHE A 721 -2.31 14.95 6.50
N GLY A 722 -2.85 15.79 7.38
CA GLY A 722 -4.00 15.49 8.22
C GLY A 722 -5.26 15.09 7.44
N ILE A 723 -5.36 15.49 6.16
CA ILE A 723 -6.45 15.09 5.26
C ILE A 723 -6.54 13.56 5.13
N PHE A 724 -5.41 12.87 5.13
CA PHE A 724 -5.38 11.42 5.02
C PHE A 724 -5.99 10.70 6.23
N ALA A 725 -6.20 11.39 7.35
CA ALA A 725 -6.91 10.84 8.51
C ALA A 725 -8.39 10.51 8.22
N VAL A 726 -8.96 11.06 7.15
CA VAL A 726 -10.34 10.79 6.71
C VAL A 726 -10.42 9.54 5.81
N SER A 727 -9.29 8.91 5.48
CA SER A 727 -9.24 7.70 4.67
C SER A 727 -10.04 6.54 5.28
N LYS A 728 -10.54 5.69 4.44
CA LYS A 728 -11.10 4.39 4.84
C LYS A 728 -10.01 3.32 5.01
N PHE A 729 -8.81 3.53 4.47
CA PHE A 729 -7.67 2.62 4.59
C PHE A 729 -6.89 2.91 5.87
N GLY A 730 -6.80 1.94 6.78
CA GLY A 730 -6.12 2.11 8.07
C GLY A 730 -4.65 2.54 7.94
N GLY A 731 -3.95 2.03 6.93
CA GLY A 731 -2.57 2.43 6.64
C GLY A 731 -2.43 3.89 6.19
N THR A 732 -3.38 4.40 5.39
CA THR A 732 -3.41 5.80 4.94
C THR A 732 -3.78 6.74 6.11
N VAL A 733 -4.72 6.35 6.97
CA VAL A 733 -5.05 7.08 8.21
C VAL A 733 -3.81 7.23 9.09
N ALA A 734 -3.12 6.12 9.35
CA ALA A 734 -1.90 6.13 10.16
C ALA A 734 -0.82 7.02 9.53
N LEU A 735 -0.61 6.95 8.21
CA LEU A 735 0.31 7.83 7.48
C LEU A 735 -0.06 9.29 7.69
N GLY A 736 -1.31 9.67 7.51
CA GLY A 736 -1.77 11.05 7.66
C GLY A 736 -1.52 11.61 9.06
N ILE A 737 -1.99 10.90 10.09
CA ILE A 737 -1.89 11.33 11.49
C ILE A 737 -0.42 11.38 11.94
N LEU A 738 0.32 10.30 11.73
CA LEU A 738 1.69 10.19 12.19
C LEU A 738 2.62 11.17 11.48
N LEU A 739 2.47 11.36 10.15
CA LEU A 739 3.28 12.31 9.40
C LEU A 739 2.98 13.75 9.81
N SER A 740 1.69 14.10 10.03
CA SER A 740 1.30 15.41 10.56
C SER A 740 1.95 15.70 11.91
N ILE A 741 1.87 14.75 12.84
CA ILE A 741 2.49 14.87 14.16
C ILE A 741 4.02 14.98 14.04
N THR A 742 4.64 14.14 13.21
CA THR A 742 6.09 14.14 12.99
C THR A 742 6.59 15.49 12.51
N LEU A 743 5.91 16.09 11.54
CA LEU A 743 6.30 17.38 10.96
C LEU A 743 6.07 18.55 11.94
N LEU A 744 5.05 18.46 12.78
CA LEU A 744 4.84 19.42 13.87
C LEU A 744 5.96 19.32 14.91
N VAL A 745 6.31 18.12 15.33
CA VAL A 745 7.43 17.88 16.27
C VAL A 745 8.76 18.29 15.63
N ALA A 746 8.95 18.07 14.33
CA ALA A 746 10.13 18.52 13.59
C ALA A 746 10.27 20.03 13.58
N MET A 747 9.16 20.77 13.37
CA MET A 747 9.16 22.23 13.48
C MET A 747 9.58 22.68 14.88
N ILE A 748 9.01 22.09 15.94
CA ILE A 748 9.35 22.42 17.32
C ILE A 748 10.83 22.11 17.58
N SER A 749 11.33 20.96 17.16
CA SER A 749 12.73 20.55 17.27
C SER A 749 13.66 21.53 16.55
N ASN A 750 13.31 21.95 15.33
CA ASN A 750 14.11 22.88 14.55
C ASN A 750 14.07 24.33 15.05
N LEU A 751 13.03 24.73 15.79
CA LEU A 751 12.93 26.06 16.43
C LEU A 751 13.44 26.08 17.87
N THR A 752 13.73 24.94 18.50
CA THR A 752 14.20 24.87 19.89
C THR A 752 15.54 24.15 20.01
N LEU A 753 15.61 22.87 19.60
CA LEU A 753 16.80 22.03 19.78
C LEU A 753 17.95 22.46 18.84
N LEU A 754 17.66 22.76 17.58
CA LEU A 754 18.66 23.21 16.59
C LEU A 754 19.34 24.52 17.05
N PRO A 755 18.60 25.62 17.39
CA PRO A 755 19.24 26.83 17.89
C PRO A 755 19.96 26.62 19.23
N ALA A 756 19.45 25.76 20.12
CA ALA A 756 20.15 25.42 21.37
C ALA A 756 21.50 24.75 21.10
N PHE A 757 21.60 23.85 20.11
CA PHE A 757 22.87 23.25 19.68
C PHE A 757 23.82 24.28 19.08
N LEU A 758 23.34 25.17 18.22
CA LEU A 758 24.17 26.25 17.65
C LEU A 758 24.76 27.13 18.74
N LEU A 759 23.98 27.51 19.76
CA LEU A 759 24.47 28.29 20.88
C LEU A 759 25.48 27.55 21.77
N SER A 760 25.40 26.22 21.87
CA SER A 760 26.25 25.41 22.77
C SER A 760 27.50 24.89 22.09
N LEU A 761 27.41 24.50 20.82
CA LEU A 761 28.48 23.81 20.09
C LEU A 761 29.26 24.72 19.16
N ASP A 762 28.64 25.83 18.70
CA ASP A 762 29.23 26.75 17.72
C ASP A 762 29.86 28.00 18.37
N GLY A 763 29.87 28.08 19.70
CA GLY A 763 30.39 29.21 20.48
C GLY A 763 31.88 29.53 20.32
N GLY A 764 32.65 28.70 19.61
CA GLY A 764 34.08 28.89 19.36
C GLY A 764 34.45 28.96 17.87
N VAL A 765 33.53 29.18 16.97
CA VAL A 765 33.80 29.19 15.53
C VAL A 765 34.58 30.43 15.10
N ASP A 766 35.77 30.20 14.57
CA ASP A 766 36.56 31.21 13.91
C ASP A 766 35.88 31.64 12.59
N ARG A 767 35.30 32.82 12.58
CA ARG A 767 34.55 33.41 11.44
C ARG A 767 35.34 33.45 10.15
N LYS A 768 36.68 33.51 10.20
CA LYS A 768 37.57 33.49 9.04
C LYS A 768 37.68 32.08 8.40
N LYS A 769 37.24 31.04 9.09
CA LYS A 769 37.33 29.63 8.64
C LYS A 769 36.00 29.03 8.18
N ILE A 770 34.96 29.85 8.01
CA ILE A 770 33.67 29.35 7.49
C ILE A 770 33.86 28.96 6.03
N LYS A 771 34.09 27.65 5.78
CA LYS A 771 34.23 27.04 4.46
C LYS A 771 32.86 26.62 3.93
N GLY A 772 32.58 26.87 2.67
CA GLY A 772 31.37 26.44 1.99
C GLY A 772 30.88 27.47 0.96
N PRO A 773 30.09 27.07 -0.02
CA PRO A 773 29.54 28.01 -0.98
C PRO A 773 28.67 29.06 -0.30
N ASP A 774 28.71 30.26 -0.81
CA ASP A 774 27.73 31.29 -0.47
C ASP A 774 26.42 30.93 -1.15
N ILE A 775 25.40 30.62 -0.34
CA ILE A 775 24.12 30.14 -0.84
C ILE A 775 23.18 31.31 -1.19
N GLU A 776 23.57 32.55 -0.78
CA GLU A 776 22.80 33.78 -1.07
C GLU A 776 23.49 34.73 -2.04
N GLU A 777 24.74 34.47 -2.48
CA GLU A 777 25.38 35.05 -3.65
C GLU A 777 25.17 34.18 -4.90
#